data_381e253b4bcef83d26857956530353b5
#
_entry.id   381e253b4bcef83d26857956530353b5
#
_cell.length_a   1.000
_cell.length_b   1.000
_cell.length_c   1.000
_cell.angle_alpha   90.00
_cell.angle_beta   90.00
_cell.angle_gamma   90.00
#
_symmetry.space_group_name_H-M   'P 1'
#
loop_
_entity.id
_entity.type
_entity.pdbx_description
1 polymer ?
#
loop_
_entity_poly.entity_id
_entity_poly.type
_entity_poly.pdbx_seq_one_letter_code
_entity_poly.pdbx_strand_id
1 'polypeptide(L)'
;MKRIVYILLLCAVFTSAKALPEAEHADTVLMQEVEVVAIKANGATLPDAVAATVIGRKEAEQLNIQALKGLSDVVPNFFVPDYGSRITSSIYVRGLGARMDQAAVGLTVDNVPFLNKDAYDFDIPDIVRMEMLRGPQSTLFGRNTLCGLINITTLSPLSWQGVRAQGEYGSANTYRASVSAYRKHSERLGFSLTAQASGTDGFFTNTYNGKKTGRERQYAGRFKTDWVASSNFRLTNAFFISNLNQSGYPYRSVASGQIAYNDTCFYRRFLITDGLTAALNISDKVSVSSITSFQLLHDNMTLDQDFLPQDFFTLTQRKREYGFTQDFVARSLNSGALTWVGGLFGFYKHNDMLAPVTFGDTGITTLIEDHRNASNPAYPIRWDERSFRLGSDFTIPTYGVAAYGQADYQLGEFTFTAGLRLDYELSTLRYHSQCNTGYTIYHDGEVFARVPVDINQRGRETRHFLELLPKIAVTWRPATDLSCYVSWTKGYKAGGFNTQMFSDVLQQRLMNIMGIGNAYDVDKIVGYKPEKSWNYEAGAHIDLLDRRLRTDVSLFFIDCRDQQLTMFPDGTTTGRIMTNAGRTHSFGGELSVEGNPTRNLLLRGTWGYTHARFHRFNNGQADFRGKAVPYAPSNTLFLQAVYAIDLRGDWSLDLDVHTTGTGKIYWNESNTLHQPFYMQLGASATLSYKDLQLQLWGENLTQTHFDTFYFMSMKNEFLQRGKPLRCGVTIRYNFQFS
;
A
#
# COMPACT_ATOMS: atom_id res chain seq x y z
N MET A 1 4.36 -31.27 -15.74
CA MET A 1 4.81 -32.40 -14.92
C MET A 1 6.31 -32.74 -15.03
N LYS A 2 6.94 -32.72 -16.21
CA LYS A 2 8.41 -33.03 -16.31
C LYS A 2 9.33 -32.01 -15.65
N ARG A 3 8.93 -30.73 -15.49
CA ARG A 3 9.74 -29.69 -14.84
C ARG A 3 9.66 -29.69 -13.29
N ILE A 4 8.61 -30.27 -12.72
CA ILE A 4 8.45 -30.39 -11.25
C ILE A 4 9.34 -31.51 -10.71
N VAL A 5 9.58 -32.57 -11.51
CA VAL A 5 10.45 -33.72 -11.14
C VAL A 5 11.92 -33.29 -11.02
N TYR A 6 12.38 -32.27 -11.77
CA TYR A 6 13.75 -31.76 -11.65
C TYR A 6 14.00 -30.95 -10.36
N ILE A 7 12.98 -30.28 -9.83
CA ILE A 7 13.09 -29.54 -8.57
C ILE A 7 13.15 -30.50 -7.38
N LEU A 8 12.41 -31.59 -7.41
CA LEU A 8 12.48 -32.65 -6.38
C LEU A 8 13.78 -33.46 -6.44
N LEU A 9 14.41 -33.60 -7.60
CA LEU A 9 15.70 -34.24 -7.75
C LEU A 9 16.88 -33.41 -7.26
N LEU A 10 16.78 -32.06 -7.30
CA LEU A 10 17.78 -31.18 -6.68
C LEU A 10 17.78 -31.27 -5.14
N CYS A 11 16.64 -31.51 -4.52
CA CYS A 11 16.56 -31.74 -3.06
C CYS A 11 17.15 -33.10 -2.63
N ALA A 12 17.25 -34.09 -3.51
CA ALA A 12 17.74 -35.43 -3.18
C ALA A 12 19.28 -35.55 -3.26
N VAL A 13 20.00 -34.60 -3.84
CA VAL A 13 21.46 -34.68 -4.02
C VAL A 13 22.23 -34.23 -2.77
N PHE A 14 21.55 -33.61 -1.78
CA PHE A 14 22.24 -33.07 -0.58
C PHE A 14 22.24 -33.99 0.65
N THR A 15 21.86 -35.28 0.52
CA THR A 15 21.76 -36.20 1.67
C THR A 15 23.06 -36.95 2.04
N SER A 16 24.23 -36.59 1.53
CA SER A 16 25.50 -37.27 1.85
C SER A 16 26.64 -36.30 2.28
N ALA A 17 26.36 -35.36 3.17
CA ALA A 17 27.43 -34.66 3.89
C ALA A 17 27.63 -35.31 5.27
N LYS A 18 28.80 -35.89 5.50
CA LYS A 18 29.24 -36.43 6.79
C LYS A 18 29.33 -35.30 7.82
N ALA A 19 28.74 -35.55 8.98
CA ALA A 19 28.84 -34.69 10.16
C ALA A 19 30.31 -34.49 10.59
N LEU A 20 30.78 -33.26 10.69
CA LEU A 20 31.98 -32.83 11.37
C LEU A 20 31.67 -32.56 12.86
N PRO A 21 32.67 -32.69 13.78
CA PRO A 21 32.38 -32.61 15.21
C PRO A 21 31.99 -31.22 15.68
N GLU A 22 31.13 -31.20 16.71
CA GLU A 22 30.53 -30.02 17.33
C GLU A 22 31.57 -28.98 17.75
N ALA A 23 31.44 -27.76 17.18
CA ALA A 23 32.00 -26.55 17.76
C ALA A 23 30.91 -25.82 18.53
N GLU A 24 31.11 -25.64 19.84
CA GLU A 24 30.30 -24.79 20.71
C GLU A 24 30.37 -23.33 20.21
N HIS A 25 29.32 -22.86 19.61
CA HIS A 25 28.82 -21.50 19.30
C HIS A 25 28.24 -21.45 17.89
N ALA A 26 27.21 -22.29 17.63
CA ALA A 26 26.37 -22.09 16.48
C ALA A 26 25.26 -21.10 16.89
N ASP A 27 25.24 -19.90 16.30
CA ASP A 27 24.03 -19.07 16.28
C ASP A 27 22.97 -19.89 15.55
N THR A 28 22.10 -20.53 16.30
CA THR A 28 20.94 -21.24 15.78
C THR A 28 20.13 -20.23 14.95
N VAL A 29 19.71 -20.63 13.73
CA VAL A 29 18.66 -19.89 13.01
C VAL A 29 17.39 -20.05 13.84
N LEU A 30 17.23 -19.17 14.83
CA LEU A 30 16.11 -19.20 15.76
C LEU A 30 14.87 -18.68 15.02
N MET A 31 13.79 -19.43 15.11
CA MET A 31 12.46 -18.92 14.81
C MET A 31 12.21 -17.70 15.70
N GLN A 32 11.87 -16.58 15.11
CA GLN A 32 11.56 -15.38 15.88
C GLN A 32 10.24 -15.61 16.62
N GLU A 33 10.22 -15.33 17.93
CA GLU A 33 9.00 -15.29 18.68
C GLU A 33 8.12 -14.17 18.11
N VAL A 34 6.92 -14.53 17.65
CA VAL A 34 5.98 -13.61 17.03
C VAL A 34 5.30 -12.80 18.12
N GLU A 35 5.94 -11.72 18.55
CA GLU A 35 5.36 -10.76 19.46
C GLU A 35 4.86 -9.53 18.70
N VAL A 36 3.55 -9.36 18.55
CA VAL A 36 2.95 -8.15 17.96
C VAL A 36 2.81 -7.09 19.04
N VAL A 37 3.67 -6.09 18.98
CA VAL A 37 3.63 -4.95 19.92
C VAL A 37 3.04 -3.73 19.24
N ALA A 38 1.73 -3.71 19.01
CA ALA A 38 1.03 -2.44 18.81
C ALA A 38 0.76 -1.83 20.20
N ILE A 39 0.89 -0.50 20.36
CA ILE A 39 0.55 0.19 21.65
C ILE A 39 -0.87 -0.11 22.09
N LYS A 40 -1.76 -0.40 21.15
CA LYS A 40 -3.14 -0.79 21.38
C LYS A 40 -3.31 -2.29 21.68
N ALA A 41 -2.25 -3.08 21.63
CA ALA A 41 -2.26 -4.45 22.13
C ALA A 41 -1.89 -4.46 23.61
N ASN A 42 -2.53 -5.30 24.40
CA ASN A 42 -2.13 -5.57 25.77
C ASN A 42 -0.80 -6.33 25.76
N GLY A 43 0.31 -5.64 25.94
CA GLY A 43 1.69 -6.07 25.86
C GLY A 43 1.93 -7.58 25.90
N ALA A 44 2.85 -8.03 25.13
CA ALA A 44 3.51 -9.33 25.07
C ALA A 44 2.96 -10.40 24.10
N THR A 45 1.72 -10.45 23.72
CA THR A 45 1.28 -11.44 22.72
C THR A 45 0.32 -10.82 21.72
N LEU A 46 0.41 -11.32 20.46
CA LEU A 46 -0.63 -11.10 19.44
C LEU A 46 -2.00 -11.31 20.07
N PRO A 47 -3.02 -10.48 19.72
CA PRO A 47 -4.38 -10.90 19.92
C PRO A 47 -4.53 -12.25 19.19
N ASP A 48 -4.70 -13.33 19.93
CA ASP A 48 -4.79 -14.69 19.38
C ASP A 48 -5.89 -14.88 18.33
N ALA A 49 -6.82 -13.93 18.26
CA ALA A 49 -7.95 -13.94 17.33
C ALA A 49 -7.73 -13.06 16.10
N VAL A 50 -6.54 -13.11 15.47
CA VAL A 50 -6.21 -12.36 14.24
C VAL A 50 -5.20 -13.13 13.41
N ALA A 51 -5.46 -13.24 12.11
CA ALA A 51 -4.47 -13.69 11.15
C ALA A 51 -3.40 -12.61 10.93
N ALA A 52 -2.14 -12.90 11.26
CA ALA A 52 -1.04 -11.96 11.14
C ALA A 52 0.17 -12.57 10.42
N THR A 53 0.97 -11.74 9.78
CA THR A 53 2.31 -12.10 9.31
C THR A 53 3.28 -11.06 9.87
N VAL A 54 4.35 -11.53 10.46
CA VAL A 54 5.42 -10.69 11.02
C VAL A 54 6.69 -10.97 10.25
N ILE A 55 7.30 -9.93 9.73
CA ILE A 55 8.58 -9.98 9.03
C ILE A 55 9.59 -9.22 9.90
N GLY A 56 10.58 -9.95 10.39
CA GLY A 56 11.66 -9.38 11.18
C GLY A 56 12.74 -8.78 10.29
N ARG A 57 13.69 -8.08 10.92
CA ARG A 57 14.78 -7.41 10.20
C ARG A 57 15.63 -8.40 9.37
N LYS A 58 16.07 -9.53 9.95
CA LYS A 58 16.92 -10.52 9.24
C LYS A 58 16.21 -11.02 7.98
N GLU A 59 14.93 -11.32 8.07
CA GLU A 59 14.12 -11.77 6.94
C GLU A 59 13.96 -10.67 5.89
N ALA A 60 13.65 -9.43 6.30
CA ALA A 60 13.56 -8.29 5.39
C ALA A 60 14.87 -8.03 4.65
N GLU A 61 16.02 -8.18 5.33
CA GLU A 61 17.36 -8.05 4.73
C GLU A 61 17.69 -9.20 3.76
N GLN A 62 17.33 -10.45 4.09
CA GLN A 62 17.51 -11.63 3.23
C GLN A 62 16.70 -11.53 1.94
N LEU A 63 15.45 -11.11 2.03
CA LEU A 63 14.50 -10.95 0.92
C LEU A 63 14.56 -9.56 0.26
N ASN A 64 15.49 -8.71 0.66
CA ASN A 64 15.61 -7.32 0.18
C ASN A 64 14.30 -6.52 0.26
N ILE A 65 13.47 -6.76 1.28
CA ILE A 65 12.21 -6.06 1.52
C ILE A 65 12.49 -4.73 2.22
N GLN A 66 12.21 -3.62 1.56
CA GLN A 66 12.55 -2.29 2.05
C GLN A 66 11.38 -1.30 1.98
N ALA A 67 10.28 -1.70 1.31
CA ALA A 67 9.05 -0.94 1.17
C ALA A 67 7.85 -1.89 1.21
N LEU A 68 6.65 -1.34 1.35
CA LEU A 68 5.41 -2.12 1.48
C LEU A 68 5.16 -3.10 0.32
N LYS A 69 5.62 -2.77 -0.89
CA LYS A 69 5.45 -3.66 -2.06
C LYS A 69 6.06 -5.04 -1.83
N GLY A 70 7.20 -5.12 -1.13
CA GLY A 70 7.86 -6.38 -0.82
C GLY A 70 7.04 -7.31 0.10
N LEU A 71 6.07 -6.79 0.84
CA LEU A 71 5.15 -7.62 1.61
C LEU A 71 4.28 -8.52 0.73
N SER A 72 4.04 -8.14 -0.54
CA SER A 72 3.28 -8.94 -1.51
C SER A 72 3.94 -10.28 -1.83
N ASP A 73 5.24 -10.39 -1.61
CA ASP A 73 5.99 -11.61 -1.91
C ASP A 73 5.81 -12.67 -0.82
N VAL A 74 5.56 -12.27 0.43
CA VAL A 74 5.57 -13.14 1.62
C VAL A 74 4.19 -13.32 2.25
N VAL A 75 3.36 -12.27 2.27
CA VAL A 75 2.09 -12.27 3.00
C VAL A 75 0.98 -12.95 2.20
N PRO A 76 0.31 -14.00 2.72
CA PRO A 76 -0.77 -14.66 2.00
C PRO A 76 -1.98 -13.74 1.80
N ASN A 77 -2.61 -13.82 0.62
CA ASN A 77 -3.76 -13.01 0.21
C ASN A 77 -3.55 -11.49 0.30
N PHE A 78 -2.30 -11.06 0.22
CA PHE A 78 -1.90 -9.65 0.20
C PHE A 78 -1.25 -9.32 -1.14
N PHE A 79 -1.64 -8.21 -1.75
CA PHE A 79 -1.11 -7.82 -3.06
C PHE A 79 -1.06 -6.30 -3.22
N VAL A 80 0.11 -5.78 -3.57
CA VAL A 80 0.34 -4.39 -3.96
C VAL A 80 0.78 -4.35 -5.41
N PRO A 81 -0.12 -4.06 -6.36
CA PRO A 81 0.24 -4.01 -7.78
C PRO A 81 1.27 -2.90 -8.05
N ASP A 82 2.18 -3.17 -8.97
CA ASP A 82 3.12 -2.16 -9.44
C ASP A 82 2.50 -1.37 -10.60
N TYR A 83 2.11 -0.13 -10.33
CA TYR A 83 1.55 0.79 -11.33
C TYR A 83 2.62 1.63 -12.06
N GLY A 84 3.90 1.31 -11.90
CA GLY A 84 4.99 2.12 -12.46
C GLY A 84 5.15 3.48 -11.81
N SER A 85 4.47 3.74 -10.72
CA SER A 85 4.53 4.99 -9.97
C SER A 85 4.47 4.73 -8.47
N ARG A 86 5.11 5.61 -7.71
CA ARG A 86 5.07 5.66 -6.25
C ARG A 86 3.86 6.44 -5.70
N ILE A 87 3.04 7.06 -6.56
CA ILE A 87 1.83 7.78 -6.10
C ILE A 87 0.72 6.82 -5.70
N THR A 88 0.60 5.69 -6.39
CA THR A 88 -0.54 4.81 -6.22
C THR A 88 -0.16 3.63 -5.33
N SER A 89 -0.60 3.68 -4.10
CA SER A 89 -0.46 2.57 -3.16
C SER A 89 -1.80 1.88 -3.00
N SER A 90 -2.24 1.18 -4.04
CA SER A 90 -3.41 0.31 -3.95
C SER A 90 -3.00 -0.99 -3.30
N ILE A 91 -3.67 -1.35 -2.22
CA ILE A 91 -3.40 -2.56 -1.47
C ILE A 91 -4.66 -3.41 -1.49
N TYR A 92 -4.51 -4.66 -1.89
CA TYR A 92 -5.57 -5.67 -1.88
C TYR A 92 -5.27 -6.73 -0.83
N VAL A 93 -6.25 -7.00 0.00
CA VAL A 93 -6.19 -8.06 1.03
C VAL A 93 -7.45 -8.88 0.93
N ARG A 94 -7.30 -10.21 0.82
CA ARG A 94 -8.44 -11.13 0.74
C ARG A 94 -9.45 -10.75 -0.36
N GLY A 95 -8.95 -10.23 -1.50
CA GLY A 95 -9.77 -9.86 -2.64
C GLY A 95 -10.45 -8.49 -2.55
N LEU A 96 -10.29 -7.76 -1.46
CA LEU A 96 -10.81 -6.41 -1.28
C LEU A 96 -9.67 -5.39 -1.27
N GLY A 97 -9.92 -4.22 -1.82
CA GLY A 97 -8.89 -3.17 -1.89
C GLY A 97 -9.45 -1.83 -2.37
N ALA A 98 -8.57 -0.85 -2.50
CA ALA A 98 -8.93 0.47 -2.99
C ALA A 98 -7.93 0.93 -4.04
N ARG A 99 -8.41 1.21 -5.25
CA ARG A 99 -7.58 1.77 -6.32
C ARG A 99 -7.51 3.29 -6.24
N MET A 100 -8.62 3.93 -5.87
CA MET A 100 -8.77 5.38 -5.88
C MET A 100 -9.10 5.89 -4.48
N ASP A 101 -8.75 7.15 -4.21
CA ASP A 101 -9.06 7.95 -3.04
C ASP A 101 -8.68 7.28 -1.69
N GLN A 102 -9.64 6.77 -0.92
CA GLN A 102 -9.41 6.29 0.44
C GLN A 102 -8.73 4.91 0.48
N ALA A 103 -7.84 4.70 1.47
CA ALA A 103 -7.19 3.40 1.68
C ALA A 103 -8.19 2.36 2.23
N ALA A 104 -7.99 1.08 1.86
CA ALA A 104 -8.70 -0.06 2.45
C ALA A 104 -7.87 -0.75 3.56
N VAL A 105 -6.57 -0.49 3.62
CA VAL A 105 -5.62 -1.00 4.61
C VAL A 105 -4.94 0.18 5.28
N GLY A 106 -4.88 0.19 6.61
CA GLY A 106 -4.18 1.20 7.39
C GLY A 106 -2.67 1.00 7.38
N LEU A 107 -1.92 2.07 7.59
CA LEU A 107 -0.48 2.05 7.80
C LEU A 107 -0.14 2.86 9.05
N THR A 108 0.67 2.27 9.92
CA THR A 108 1.32 2.97 11.04
C THR A 108 2.82 2.72 11.01
N VAL A 109 3.61 3.76 11.29
CA VAL A 109 5.06 3.66 11.46
C VAL A 109 5.44 4.30 12.79
N ASP A 110 6.03 3.54 13.70
CA ASP A 110 6.32 3.99 15.08
C ASP A 110 5.10 4.68 15.74
N ASN A 111 3.91 4.09 15.61
CA ASN A 111 2.61 4.58 16.10
C ASN A 111 2.03 5.80 15.36
N VAL A 112 2.70 6.36 14.36
CA VAL A 112 2.18 7.44 13.52
C VAL A 112 1.24 6.86 12.46
N PRO A 113 -0.07 7.14 12.49
CA PRO A 113 -1.00 6.67 11.47
C PRO A 113 -0.88 7.51 10.20
N PHE A 114 -0.72 6.88 9.05
CA PHE A 114 -0.69 7.56 7.77
C PHE A 114 -2.11 7.82 7.25
N LEU A 115 -2.46 9.09 7.06
CA LEU A 115 -3.82 9.51 6.71
C LEU A 115 -4.10 9.47 5.19
N ASN A 116 -3.06 9.39 4.36
CA ASN A 116 -3.18 9.39 2.90
C ASN A 116 -2.40 8.21 2.30
N LYS A 117 -3.09 7.36 1.53
CA LYS A 117 -2.46 6.18 0.88
C LYS A 117 -1.40 6.55 -0.15
N ASP A 118 -1.45 7.75 -0.74
CA ASP A 118 -0.46 8.20 -1.73
C ASP A 118 0.93 8.38 -1.10
N ALA A 119 0.98 8.46 0.25
CA ALA A 119 2.22 8.49 1.03
C ALA A 119 2.73 7.10 1.47
N TYR A 120 2.06 5.99 1.15
CA TYR A 120 2.42 4.66 1.69
C TYR A 120 3.66 4.03 1.04
N ASP A 121 3.95 4.31 -0.23
CA ASP A 121 5.07 3.69 -0.93
C ASP A 121 6.35 4.53 -0.77
N PHE A 122 7.12 4.26 0.26
CA PHE A 122 8.43 4.85 0.54
C PHE A 122 9.37 3.82 1.16
N ASP A 123 10.67 4.04 0.98
CA ASP A 123 11.69 3.20 1.58
C ASP A 123 11.87 3.61 3.06
N ILE A 124 11.84 2.64 3.94
CA ILE A 124 11.95 2.85 5.38
C ILE A 124 13.30 2.31 5.85
N PRO A 125 14.21 3.18 6.29
CA PRO A 125 15.45 2.72 6.89
C PRO A 125 15.24 2.16 8.29
N ASP A 126 16.09 1.23 8.70
CA ASP A 126 16.17 0.66 10.06
C ASP A 126 14.89 -0.03 10.56
N ILE A 127 14.21 -0.71 9.68
CA ILE A 127 13.07 -1.57 10.06
C ILE A 127 13.58 -2.67 11.01
N VAL A 128 12.89 -2.82 12.14
CA VAL A 128 13.06 -3.98 13.04
C VAL A 128 12.01 -5.02 12.72
N ARG A 129 10.77 -4.55 12.46
CA ARG A 129 9.64 -5.43 12.27
C ARG A 129 8.56 -4.76 11.43
N MET A 130 7.99 -5.53 10.52
CA MET A 130 6.77 -5.21 9.78
C MET A 130 5.71 -6.25 10.12
N GLU A 131 4.54 -5.79 10.51
CA GLU A 131 3.41 -6.62 10.88
C GLU A 131 2.25 -6.34 9.93
N MET A 132 1.72 -7.38 9.29
CA MET A 132 0.49 -7.30 8.51
C MET A 132 -0.62 -8.04 9.23
N LEU A 133 -1.56 -7.30 9.83
CA LEU A 133 -2.79 -7.82 10.41
C LEU A 133 -3.85 -7.89 9.31
N ARG A 134 -4.31 -9.10 8.98
CA ARG A 134 -5.33 -9.33 7.95
C ARG A 134 -6.72 -9.36 8.56
N GLY A 135 -7.72 -8.96 7.78
CA GLY A 135 -9.08 -8.71 8.27
C GLY A 135 -9.25 -7.34 8.92
N PRO A 136 -10.49 -6.89 9.15
CA PRO A 136 -10.77 -5.55 9.65
C PRO A 136 -10.13 -5.25 11.00
N GLN A 137 -9.45 -4.12 11.09
CA GLN A 137 -8.86 -3.61 12.33
C GLN A 137 -9.55 -2.31 12.81
N SER A 138 -10.75 -2.04 12.29
CA SER A 138 -11.42 -0.75 12.49
C SER A 138 -11.86 -0.48 13.93
N THR A 139 -12.07 -1.50 14.75
CA THR A 139 -12.45 -1.33 16.16
C THR A 139 -11.38 -0.57 16.96
N LEU A 140 -10.10 -0.85 16.78
CA LEU A 140 -9.01 -0.15 17.48
C LEU A 140 -8.39 0.97 16.66
N PHE A 141 -8.26 0.81 15.33
CA PHE A 141 -7.53 1.73 14.47
C PHE A 141 -8.43 2.64 13.63
N GLY A 142 -9.73 2.36 13.57
CA GLY A 142 -10.74 3.24 12.96
C GLY A 142 -10.72 3.22 11.43
N ARG A 143 -10.79 4.42 10.85
CA ARG A 143 -10.94 4.63 9.41
C ARG A 143 -9.87 3.92 8.58
N ASN A 144 -10.28 3.51 7.37
CA ASN A 144 -9.39 2.99 6.34
C ASN A 144 -8.62 1.70 6.75
N THR A 145 -9.18 0.92 7.68
CA THR A 145 -8.68 -0.40 8.08
C THR A 145 -9.70 -1.50 7.80
N LEU A 146 -10.45 -1.34 6.69
CA LEU A 146 -11.48 -2.24 6.21
C LEU A 146 -10.96 -3.68 6.02
N CYS A 147 -9.74 -3.82 5.48
CA CYS A 147 -9.17 -5.11 5.09
C CYS A 147 -7.97 -5.52 5.95
N GLY A 148 -7.40 -4.60 6.72
CA GLY A 148 -6.22 -4.88 7.53
C GLY A 148 -5.45 -3.65 7.98
N LEU A 149 -4.34 -3.91 8.67
CA LEU A 149 -3.40 -2.90 9.15
C LEU A 149 -1.97 -3.36 8.92
N ILE A 150 -1.13 -2.48 8.43
CA ILE A 150 0.32 -2.64 8.39
C ILE A 150 0.90 -1.78 9.51
N ASN A 151 1.66 -2.42 10.41
CA ASN A 151 2.37 -1.74 11.48
C ASN A 151 3.87 -1.95 11.29
N ILE A 152 4.64 -0.86 11.28
CA ILE A 152 6.09 -0.88 11.10
C ILE A 152 6.75 -0.28 12.32
N THR A 153 7.69 -1.03 12.87
CA THR A 153 8.50 -0.60 14.01
C THR A 153 9.95 -0.49 13.59
N THR A 154 10.58 0.60 13.99
CA THR A 154 11.97 0.86 13.69
C THR A 154 12.83 0.79 14.95
N LEU A 155 14.15 0.61 14.77
CA LEU A 155 15.10 0.38 15.86
C LEU A 155 15.07 1.51 16.90
N SER A 156 14.99 1.13 18.18
CA SER A 156 15.08 2.05 19.31
C SER A 156 16.56 2.36 19.65
N PRO A 157 16.90 3.64 19.88
CA PRO A 157 18.25 4.01 20.31
C PRO A 157 18.60 3.57 21.75
N LEU A 158 17.63 3.08 22.52
CA LEU A 158 17.88 2.46 23.83
C LEU A 158 18.16 0.96 23.74
N SER A 159 17.70 0.29 22.68
CA SER A 159 17.93 -1.15 22.50
C SER A 159 19.29 -1.48 21.88
N TRP A 160 19.88 -0.55 21.15
CA TRP A 160 21.15 -0.76 20.45
C TRP A 160 21.92 0.57 20.31
N GLN A 161 23.26 0.51 20.34
CA GLN A 161 24.13 1.67 20.07
C GLN A 161 25.27 1.29 19.11
N GLY A 162 25.62 2.21 18.23
CA GLY A 162 26.64 1.95 17.23
C GLY A 162 26.36 2.69 15.92
N VAL A 163 27.05 2.27 14.85
CA VAL A 163 26.86 2.77 13.49
C VAL A 163 26.49 1.60 12.58
N ARG A 164 25.45 1.79 11.80
CA ARG A 164 25.03 0.86 10.73
C ARG A 164 25.18 1.56 9.39
N ALA A 165 25.88 0.94 8.48
CA ALA A 165 26.04 1.44 7.11
C ALA A 165 25.64 0.35 6.12
N GLN A 166 24.96 0.73 5.05
CA GLN A 166 24.60 -0.16 3.96
C GLN A 166 24.89 0.52 2.63
N GLY A 167 25.50 -0.22 1.70
CA GLY A 167 25.65 0.13 0.32
C GLY A 167 25.12 -0.99 -0.58
N GLU A 168 24.31 -0.65 -1.57
CA GLU A 168 23.76 -1.59 -2.55
C GLU A 168 23.94 -1.05 -3.95
N TYR A 169 24.28 -1.94 -4.90
CA TYR A 169 24.33 -1.61 -6.33
C TYR A 169 23.87 -2.81 -7.16
N GLY A 170 23.06 -2.57 -8.19
CA GLY A 170 22.49 -3.63 -9.00
C GLY A 170 22.04 -3.20 -10.38
N SER A 171 21.25 -4.06 -11.02
CA SER A 171 20.71 -3.90 -12.37
C SER A 171 20.01 -2.56 -12.58
N ALA A 172 20.09 -1.98 -13.78
CA ALA A 172 19.54 -0.67 -14.16
C ALA A 172 20.08 0.48 -13.29
N ASN A 173 21.35 0.41 -12.89
CA ASN A 173 21.99 1.37 -11.98
C ASN A 173 21.16 1.59 -10.70
N THR A 174 20.51 0.53 -10.22
CA THR A 174 19.81 0.59 -8.94
C THR A 174 20.87 0.69 -7.83
N TYR A 175 20.75 1.72 -7.00
CA TYR A 175 21.65 1.93 -5.87
C TYR A 175 20.87 2.29 -4.61
N ARG A 176 21.46 1.97 -3.47
CA ARG A 176 21.03 2.43 -2.15
C ARG A 176 22.25 2.60 -1.27
N ALA A 177 22.29 3.70 -0.55
CA ALA A 177 23.26 3.96 0.48
C ALA A 177 22.52 4.48 1.72
N SER A 178 22.79 3.92 2.88
CA SER A 178 22.25 4.39 4.15
C SER A 178 23.29 4.34 5.25
N VAL A 179 23.22 5.31 6.15
CA VAL A 179 24.02 5.36 7.37
C VAL A 179 23.12 5.74 8.52
N SER A 180 23.20 4.97 9.60
CA SER A 180 22.43 5.18 10.83
C SER A 180 23.39 5.18 12.02
N ALA A 181 23.31 6.21 12.84
CA ALA A 181 24.07 6.33 14.09
C ALA A 181 23.11 6.28 15.27
N TYR A 182 23.43 5.44 16.23
CA TYR A 182 22.66 5.23 17.46
C TYR A 182 23.57 5.49 18.65
N ARG A 183 23.14 6.35 19.57
CA ARG A 183 23.88 6.67 20.76
C ARG A 183 22.97 6.72 22.00
N LYS A 184 23.35 5.97 23.00
CA LYS A 184 22.83 6.14 24.35
C LYS A 184 23.61 7.27 25.02
N HIS A 185 22.92 8.34 25.38
CA HIS A 185 23.49 9.39 26.22
C HIS A 185 23.56 8.92 27.69
N SER A 186 22.59 8.10 28.07
CA SER A 186 22.51 7.39 29.36
C SER A 186 21.68 6.12 29.17
N GLU A 187 21.59 5.25 30.16
CA GLU A 187 20.68 4.09 30.17
C GLU A 187 19.20 4.47 29.97
N ARG A 188 18.87 5.74 30.14
CA ARG A 188 17.49 6.26 30.04
C ARG A 188 17.24 7.18 28.87
N LEU A 189 18.25 7.62 28.14
CA LEU A 189 18.12 8.57 27.03
C LEU A 189 19.00 8.15 25.87
N GLY A 190 18.37 7.91 24.73
CA GLY A 190 19.05 7.55 23.49
C GLY A 190 18.53 8.37 22.30
N PHE A 191 19.42 8.54 21.30
CA PHE A 191 19.17 9.23 20.06
C PHE A 191 19.62 8.39 18.88
N SER A 192 18.91 8.47 17.77
CA SER A 192 19.38 7.93 16.50
C SER A 192 19.15 8.91 15.36
N LEU A 193 20.07 8.90 14.41
CA LEU A 193 19.99 9.66 13.18
C LEU A 193 20.30 8.72 12.01
N THR A 194 19.42 8.71 11.02
CA THR A 194 19.58 7.92 9.80
C THR A 194 19.48 8.82 8.59
N ALA A 195 20.34 8.61 7.60
CA ALA A 195 20.26 9.21 6.27
C ALA A 195 20.32 8.10 5.22
N GLN A 196 19.51 8.24 4.18
CA GLN A 196 19.44 7.29 3.08
C GLN A 196 19.30 8.01 1.74
N ALA A 197 19.98 7.48 0.72
CA ALA A 197 19.81 7.83 -0.67
C ALA A 197 19.58 6.55 -1.49
N SER A 198 18.58 6.52 -2.35
CA SER A 198 18.31 5.39 -3.25
C SER A 198 17.84 5.87 -4.61
N GLY A 199 17.99 5.02 -5.63
CA GLY A 199 17.52 5.33 -6.96
C GLY A 199 17.75 4.23 -7.98
N THR A 200 17.20 4.43 -9.17
CA THR A 200 17.37 3.56 -10.35
C THR A 200 17.22 4.39 -11.62
N ASP A 201 17.84 3.96 -12.72
CA ASP A 201 17.62 4.58 -14.03
C ASP A 201 16.38 4.04 -14.74
N GLY A 202 15.73 2.99 -14.19
CA GLY A 202 14.58 2.33 -14.78
C GLY A 202 14.93 1.27 -15.81
N PHE A 203 14.00 0.33 -16.02
CA PHE A 203 14.23 -0.88 -16.82
C PHE A 203 13.73 -0.76 -18.26
N PHE A 204 12.83 0.16 -18.55
CA PHE A 204 12.16 0.30 -19.82
C PHE A 204 12.58 1.60 -20.53
N THR A 205 12.32 1.67 -21.84
CA THR A 205 12.69 2.84 -22.65
C THR A 205 11.46 3.36 -23.39
N ASN A 206 11.22 4.66 -23.33
CA ASN A 206 10.27 5.34 -24.21
C ASN A 206 10.87 5.49 -25.59
N THR A 207 10.29 4.81 -26.59
CA THR A 207 10.80 4.77 -27.96
C THR A 207 10.62 6.10 -28.71
N TYR A 208 9.67 6.95 -28.26
CA TYR A 208 9.46 8.28 -28.82
C TYR A 208 10.68 9.20 -28.65
N ASN A 209 11.31 9.17 -27.49
CA ASN A 209 12.40 10.09 -27.16
C ASN A 209 13.71 9.41 -26.74
N GLY A 210 13.77 8.07 -26.75
CA GLY A 210 14.94 7.27 -26.37
C GLY A 210 15.30 7.28 -24.88
N LYS A 211 14.51 7.93 -24.01
CA LYS A 211 14.80 8.05 -22.59
C LYS A 211 14.29 6.85 -21.80
N LYS A 212 15.01 6.51 -20.73
CA LYS A 212 14.54 5.52 -19.76
C LYS A 212 13.31 6.01 -19.02
N THR A 213 12.36 5.09 -18.77
CA THR A 213 11.13 5.33 -18.00
C THR A 213 11.23 4.67 -16.63
N GLY A 214 10.57 5.25 -15.63
CA GLY A 214 10.64 4.76 -14.26
C GLY A 214 11.95 5.09 -13.55
N ARG A 215 12.70 6.10 -14.03
CA ARG A 215 13.86 6.62 -13.32
C ARG A 215 13.42 7.22 -12.00
N GLU A 216 14.10 6.84 -10.92
CA GLU A 216 13.74 7.23 -9.57
C GLU A 216 14.96 7.67 -8.77
N ARG A 217 14.76 8.67 -7.91
CA ARG A 217 15.72 9.10 -6.90
C ARG A 217 14.96 9.48 -5.64
N GLN A 218 15.37 8.92 -4.52
CA GLN A 218 14.79 9.18 -3.20
C GLN A 218 15.90 9.52 -2.22
N TYR A 219 15.62 10.51 -1.37
CA TYR A 219 16.42 10.85 -0.20
C TYR A 219 15.52 10.78 1.02
N ALA A 220 15.99 10.17 2.09
CA ALA A 220 15.23 10.05 3.33
C ALA A 220 16.13 10.31 4.52
N GLY A 221 15.54 10.91 5.55
CA GLY A 221 16.18 11.15 6.84
C GLY A 221 15.25 10.77 7.97
N ARG A 222 15.84 10.31 9.07
CA ARG A 222 15.09 9.93 10.26
C ARG A 222 15.84 10.33 11.50
N PHE A 223 15.11 10.85 12.47
CA PHE A 223 15.59 11.13 13.81
C PHE A 223 14.65 10.51 14.83
N LYS A 224 15.19 9.74 15.78
CA LYS A 224 14.39 9.13 16.85
C LYS A 224 15.05 9.39 18.19
N THR A 225 14.21 9.70 19.17
CA THR A 225 14.60 9.89 20.58
C THR A 225 13.76 8.97 21.43
N ASP A 226 14.40 8.24 22.32
CA ASP A 226 13.76 7.48 23.39
C ASP A 226 14.27 7.98 24.73
N TRP A 227 13.35 8.38 25.61
CA TRP A 227 13.66 8.87 26.93
C TRP A 227 12.78 8.23 28.01
N VAL A 228 13.40 7.46 28.91
CA VAL A 228 12.77 6.92 30.12
C VAL A 228 13.01 7.95 31.25
N ALA A 229 12.14 8.96 31.32
CA ALA A 229 12.31 10.08 32.25
C ALA A 229 12.23 9.66 33.74
N SER A 230 11.40 8.64 34.01
CA SER A 230 11.28 8.00 35.33
C SER A 230 10.92 6.53 35.17
N SER A 231 10.83 5.78 36.26
CA SER A 231 10.40 4.37 36.23
C SER A 231 9.00 4.14 35.67
N ASN A 232 8.16 5.19 35.69
CA ASN A 232 6.77 5.13 35.24
C ASN A 232 6.45 6.03 34.02
N PHE A 233 7.42 6.82 33.51
CA PHE A 233 7.19 7.73 32.39
C PHE A 233 8.23 7.58 31.28
N ARG A 234 7.76 7.31 30.05
CA ARG A 234 8.58 7.22 28.83
C ARG A 234 8.06 8.17 27.77
N LEU A 235 8.99 8.82 27.07
CA LEU A 235 8.75 9.67 25.93
C LEU A 235 9.52 9.13 24.70
N THR A 236 8.84 8.95 23.58
CA THR A 236 9.45 8.57 22.30
C THR A 236 9.04 9.58 21.25
N ASN A 237 10.01 10.15 20.54
CA ASN A 237 9.77 10.95 19.34
C ASN A 237 10.34 10.24 18.13
N ALA A 238 9.60 10.23 17.03
CA ALA A 238 9.99 9.65 15.75
C ALA A 238 9.69 10.64 14.61
N PHE A 239 10.72 11.32 14.15
CA PHE A 239 10.68 12.23 13.01
C PHE A 239 11.20 11.54 11.75
N PHE A 240 10.51 11.74 10.62
CA PHE A 240 10.89 11.23 9.32
C PHE A 240 10.67 12.29 8.24
N ILE A 241 11.60 12.39 7.30
CA ILE A 241 11.53 13.23 6.12
C ILE A 241 11.96 12.46 4.88
N SER A 242 11.27 12.64 3.77
CA SER A 242 11.60 11.99 2.50
C SER A 242 11.29 12.90 1.32
N ASN A 243 12.18 12.87 0.31
CA ASN A 243 11.99 13.52 -0.98
C ASN A 243 12.15 12.47 -2.09
N LEU A 244 11.15 12.35 -2.93
CA LEU A 244 11.10 11.42 -4.07
C LEU A 244 10.95 12.18 -5.37
N ASN A 245 11.73 11.82 -6.38
CA ASN A 245 11.60 12.29 -7.75
C ASN A 245 11.62 11.09 -8.70
N GLN A 246 10.49 10.84 -9.35
CA GLN A 246 10.31 9.78 -10.34
C GLN A 246 9.96 10.41 -11.69
N SER A 247 10.52 9.89 -12.78
CA SER A 247 10.25 10.37 -14.14
C SER A 247 9.90 9.22 -15.07
N GLY A 248 8.90 9.46 -15.92
CA GLY A 248 8.38 8.51 -16.89
C GLY A 248 7.52 7.40 -16.28
N TYR A 249 6.60 6.90 -17.08
CA TYR A 249 5.74 5.77 -16.75
C TYR A 249 5.95 4.67 -17.77
N PRO A 250 6.16 3.40 -17.39
CA PRO A 250 6.49 2.33 -18.31
C PRO A 250 5.24 1.66 -18.92
N TYR A 251 4.26 2.46 -19.37
CA TYR A 251 3.04 1.94 -19.96
C TYR A 251 3.23 1.66 -21.45
N ARG A 252 3.08 0.40 -21.82
CA ARG A 252 3.21 -0.11 -23.18
C ARG A 252 1.85 -0.22 -23.84
N SER A 253 1.66 0.36 -25.00
CA SER A 253 0.47 0.13 -25.83
C SER A 253 0.37 -1.35 -26.22
N VAL A 254 -0.81 -1.94 -26.04
CA VAL A 254 -1.10 -3.33 -26.46
C VAL A 254 -1.00 -3.46 -27.97
N ALA A 255 -1.49 -2.47 -28.72
CA ALA A 255 -1.52 -2.47 -30.19
C ALA A 255 -0.12 -2.39 -30.82
N SER A 256 0.75 -1.48 -30.35
CA SER A 256 2.10 -1.31 -30.90
C SER A 256 3.18 -2.15 -30.20
N GLY A 257 2.91 -2.61 -29.00
CA GLY A 257 3.90 -3.28 -28.16
C GLY A 257 4.99 -2.35 -27.59
N GLN A 258 4.87 -1.02 -27.79
CA GLN A 258 5.87 -0.03 -27.45
C GLN A 258 5.40 0.92 -26.35
N ILE A 259 6.36 1.52 -25.65
CA ILE A 259 6.17 2.69 -24.80
C ILE A 259 6.57 3.89 -25.65
N ALA A 260 5.59 4.73 -26.05
CA ALA A 260 5.84 5.80 -27.02
C ALA A 260 4.90 6.99 -26.76
N TYR A 261 5.12 7.71 -25.68
CA TYR A 261 4.40 8.94 -25.35
C TYR A 261 5.30 10.17 -25.53
N ASN A 262 4.69 11.28 -25.96
CA ASN A 262 5.37 12.52 -26.31
C ASN A 262 5.62 13.43 -25.11
N ASP A 263 4.68 13.51 -24.16
CA ASP A 263 4.69 14.48 -23.08
C ASP A 263 5.58 14.09 -21.89
N THR A 264 6.00 15.08 -21.14
CA THR A 264 6.80 14.84 -19.94
C THR A 264 5.94 14.29 -18.81
N CYS A 265 6.24 13.06 -18.38
CA CYS A 265 5.59 12.41 -17.26
C CYS A 265 6.53 12.39 -16.05
N PHE A 266 6.00 12.70 -14.86
CA PHE A 266 6.76 12.60 -13.62
C PHE A 266 5.85 12.48 -12.39
N TYR A 267 6.43 12.00 -11.29
CA TYR A 267 5.88 12.09 -9.94
C TYR A 267 6.95 12.58 -8.97
N ARG A 268 6.62 13.59 -8.19
CA ARG A 268 7.49 14.16 -7.16
C ARG A 268 6.74 14.22 -5.84
N ARG A 269 7.39 13.82 -4.76
CA ARG A 269 6.77 13.81 -3.43
C ARG A 269 7.77 14.29 -2.39
N PHE A 270 7.31 15.19 -1.52
CA PHE A 270 7.96 15.58 -0.30
C PHE A 270 7.05 15.19 0.87
N LEU A 271 7.57 14.43 1.83
CA LEU A 271 6.84 13.89 2.97
C LEU A 271 7.60 14.21 4.25
N ILE A 272 6.89 14.75 5.23
CA ILE A 272 7.35 14.85 6.62
C ILE A 272 6.32 14.14 7.50
N THR A 273 6.79 13.34 8.46
CA THR A 273 5.98 12.84 9.56
C THR A 273 6.73 13.01 10.86
N ASP A 274 6.02 13.40 11.90
CA ASP A 274 6.54 13.48 13.26
C ASP A 274 5.54 12.87 14.22
N GLY A 275 6.01 12.04 15.13
CA GLY A 275 5.20 11.37 16.14
C GLY A 275 5.82 11.46 17.52
N LEU A 276 5.05 11.97 18.47
CA LEU A 276 5.41 12.04 19.87
C LEU A 276 4.51 11.10 20.67
N THR A 277 5.10 10.09 21.28
CA THR A 277 4.43 9.16 22.17
C THR A 277 4.89 9.38 23.59
N ALA A 278 3.97 9.75 24.49
CA ALA A 278 4.17 9.84 25.93
C ALA A 278 3.40 8.71 26.61
N ALA A 279 4.08 7.84 27.35
CA ALA A 279 3.49 6.73 28.08
C ALA A 279 3.74 6.88 29.59
N LEU A 280 2.68 6.85 30.39
CA LEU A 280 2.70 6.98 31.84
C LEU A 280 2.01 5.77 32.48
N ASN A 281 2.74 5.04 33.30
CA ASN A 281 2.15 4.04 34.18
C ASN A 281 1.61 4.75 35.42
N ILE A 282 0.28 4.94 35.49
CA ILE A 282 -0.40 5.60 36.61
C ILE A 282 -0.31 4.70 37.86
N SER A 283 -0.34 3.40 37.64
CA SER A 283 -0.16 2.37 38.66
C SER A 283 0.42 1.10 38.04
N ASP A 284 0.74 0.10 38.84
CA ASP A 284 1.18 -1.22 38.34
C ASP A 284 0.11 -1.95 37.49
N LYS A 285 -1.13 -1.44 37.50
CA LYS A 285 -2.26 -2.04 36.79
C LYS A 285 -2.71 -1.27 35.55
N VAL A 286 -2.38 0.01 35.43
CA VAL A 286 -2.92 0.89 34.39
C VAL A 286 -1.82 1.77 33.80
N SER A 287 -1.72 1.76 32.46
CA SER A 287 -0.92 2.68 31.67
C SER A 287 -1.80 3.58 30.84
N VAL A 288 -1.40 4.85 30.72
CA VAL A 288 -2.02 5.83 29.81
C VAL A 288 -0.97 6.34 28.84
N SER A 289 -1.31 6.42 27.59
CA SER A 289 -0.43 6.94 26.53
C SER A 289 -1.12 8.07 25.78
N SER A 290 -0.34 9.08 25.44
CA SER A 290 -0.73 10.15 24.51
C SER A 290 0.14 10.03 23.26
N ILE A 291 -0.49 9.87 22.09
CA ILE A 291 0.19 9.76 20.79
C ILE A 291 -0.25 10.95 19.95
N THR A 292 0.67 11.87 19.74
CA THR A 292 0.47 13.08 18.92
C THR A 292 1.23 12.91 17.61
N SER A 293 0.61 13.14 16.46
CA SER A 293 1.35 13.13 15.20
C SER A 293 1.03 14.31 14.29
N PHE A 294 2.02 14.68 13.51
CA PHE A 294 1.92 15.65 12.43
C PHE A 294 2.42 15.05 11.12
N GLN A 295 1.75 15.35 10.01
CA GLN A 295 2.13 14.93 8.68
C GLN A 295 2.00 16.06 7.69
N LEU A 296 2.99 16.18 6.80
CA LEU A 296 2.97 17.08 5.65
C LEU A 296 3.29 16.26 4.39
N LEU A 297 2.38 16.29 3.43
CA LEU A 297 2.56 15.68 2.11
C LEU A 297 2.45 16.78 1.05
N HIS A 298 3.49 16.95 0.25
CA HIS A 298 3.45 17.66 -1.00
C HIS A 298 3.70 16.69 -2.12
N ASP A 299 2.76 16.51 -3.03
CA ASP A 299 3.00 15.75 -4.24
C ASP A 299 2.65 16.53 -5.50
N ASN A 300 3.29 16.15 -6.60
CA ASN A 300 3.08 16.73 -7.91
C ASN A 300 3.26 15.62 -8.96
N MET A 301 2.19 15.29 -9.62
CA MET A 301 2.13 14.33 -10.71
C MET A 301 1.78 15.05 -12.00
N THR A 302 2.48 14.71 -13.08
CA THR A 302 2.07 15.06 -14.44
C THR A 302 2.09 13.80 -15.28
N LEU A 303 1.02 13.57 -16.02
CA LEU A 303 0.82 12.43 -16.90
C LEU A 303 0.52 12.94 -18.30
N ASP A 304 1.14 12.33 -19.28
CA ASP A 304 0.59 12.20 -20.61
C ASP A 304 -0.60 11.25 -20.51
N GLN A 305 -1.81 11.79 -20.56
CA GLN A 305 -3.02 11.03 -20.21
C GLN A 305 -3.42 10.03 -21.30
N ASP A 306 -3.00 10.25 -22.54
CA ASP A 306 -3.27 9.35 -23.67
C ASP A 306 -2.16 8.31 -23.85
N PHE A 307 -0.95 8.55 -23.35
CA PHE A 307 0.26 7.70 -23.50
C PHE A 307 0.62 7.36 -24.95
N LEU A 308 0.32 8.27 -25.88
CA LEU A 308 0.55 8.15 -27.31
C LEU A 308 1.62 9.14 -27.80
N PRO A 309 2.12 9.00 -29.04
CA PRO A 309 3.02 9.98 -29.64
C PRO A 309 2.36 11.31 -30.04
N GLN A 310 1.03 11.39 -30.00
CA GLN A 310 0.23 12.56 -30.37
C GLN A 310 0.00 13.46 -29.16
N ASP A 311 -0.09 14.76 -29.38
CA ASP A 311 -0.36 15.78 -28.35
C ASP A 311 -1.87 15.95 -28.12
N PHE A 312 -2.49 15.03 -27.36
CA PHE A 312 -3.90 15.13 -27.00
C PHE A 312 -4.11 15.98 -25.75
N PHE A 313 -3.68 15.50 -24.59
CA PHE A 313 -3.79 16.25 -23.35
C PHE A 313 -2.94 15.71 -22.21
N THR A 314 -2.50 16.60 -21.35
CA THR A 314 -1.80 16.28 -20.11
C THR A 314 -2.68 16.53 -18.90
N LEU A 315 -2.57 15.65 -17.89
CA LEU A 315 -3.16 15.82 -16.57
C LEU A 315 -2.05 16.18 -15.59
N THR A 316 -2.22 17.28 -14.88
CA THR A 316 -1.38 17.62 -13.72
C THR A 316 -2.22 17.51 -12.46
N GLN A 317 -1.65 16.93 -11.40
CA GLN A 317 -2.23 16.90 -10.08
C GLN A 317 -1.18 17.32 -9.06
N ARG A 318 -1.41 18.44 -8.41
CA ARG A 318 -0.56 18.94 -7.31
C ARG A 318 -1.37 18.94 -6.05
N LYS A 319 -0.85 18.30 -5.02
CA LYS A 319 -1.52 18.15 -3.73
C LYS A 319 -0.61 18.66 -2.62
N ARG A 320 -1.21 19.42 -1.71
CA ARG A 320 -0.61 19.80 -0.45
C ARG A 320 -1.55 19.38 0.66
N GLU A 321 -1.13 18.40 1.44
CA GLU A 321 -1.93 17.88 2.54
C GLU A 321 -1.14 18.00 3.84
N TYR A 322 -1.78 18.46 4.90
CA TYR A 322 -1.27 18.37 6.25
C TYR A 322 -2.32 17.76 7.16
N GLY A 323 -1.83 16.93 8.06
CA GLY A 323 -2.62 16.19 9.00
C GLY A 323 -2.07 16.26 10.41
N PHE A 324 -2.97 16.32 11.36
CA PHE A 324 -2.68 16.24 12.78
C PHE A 324 -3.54 15.14 13.39
N THR A 325 -2.96 14.29 14.24
CA THR A 325 -3.71 13.27 14.98
C THR A 325 -3.36 13.31 16.46
N GLN A 326 -4.34 13.02 17.30
CA GLN A 326 -4.19 12.83 18.74
C GLN A 326 -4.92 11.56 19.16
N ASP A 327 -4.23 10.67 19.83
CA ASP A 327 -4.80 9.45 20.39
C ASP A 327 -4.45 9.34 21.88
N PHE A 328 -5.46 9.26 22.74
CA PHE A 328 -5.31 8.99 24.15
C PHE A 328 -5.71 7.55 24.41
N VAL A 329 -4.78 6.73 24.86
CA VAL A 329 -4.97 5.29 25.07
C VAL A 329 -4.76 4.96 26.54
N ALA A 330 -5.73 4.32 27.16
CA ALA A 330 -5.60 3.72 28.48
C ALA A 330 -5.69 2.20 28.36
N ARG A 331 -4.83 1.47 29.06
CA ARG A 331 -4.81 0.00 29.04
C ARG A 331 -4.45 -0.60 30.38
N SER A 332 -4.92 -1.85 30.58
CA SER A 332 -4.45 -2.66 31.72
C SER A 332 -3.02 -3.16 31.50
N LEU A 333 -2.22 -3.22 32.57
CA LEU A 333 -0.86 -3.74 32.59
C LEU A 333 -0.76 -5.14 33.22
N ASN A 334 -1.79 -5.55 33.95
CA ASN A 334 -1.78 -6.81 34.68
C ASN A 334 -2.24 -7.99 33.80
N SER A 335 -1.72 -9.15 34.09
CA SER A 335 -2.11 -10.45 33.51
C SER A 335 -3.32 -11.08 34.21
N GLY A 336 -4.26 -10.25 34.74
CA GLY A 336 -5.49 -10.77 35.35
C GLY A 336 -6.45 -11.36 34.31
N ALA A 337 -7.50 -12.00 34.79
CA ALA A 337 -8.52 -12.59 33.90
C ALA A 337 -9.19 -11.58 32.98
N LEU A 338 -9.22 -10.30 33.32
CA LEU A 338 -9.73 -9.21 32.52
C LEU A 338 -8.58 -8.29 32.09
N THR A 339 -8.34 -8.20 30.79
CA THR A 339 -7.46 -7.20 30.18
C THR A 339 -8.28 -6.29 29.29
N TRP A 340 -7.90 -5.01 29.21
CA TRP A 340 -8.66 -4.05 28.44
C TRP A 340 -7.78 -2.94 27.87
N VAL A 341 -8.24 -2.36 26.76
CA VAL A 341 -7.73 -1.14 26.14
C VAL A 341 -8.90 -0.24 25.77
N GLY A 342 -8.76 1.06 25.98
CA GLY A 342 -9.76 2.03 25.55
C GLY A 342 -9.11 3.36 25.23
N GLY A 343 -9.77 4.20 24.43
CA GLY A 343 -9.17 5.46 24.07
C GLY A 343 -10.11 6.42 23.38
N LEU A 344 -9.57 7.63 23.18
CA LEU A 344 -10.17 8.73 22.43
C LEU A 344 -9.22 9.15 21.33
N PHE A 345 -9.71 9.15 20.11
CA PHE A 345 -8.94 9.53 18.93
C PHE A 345 -9.55 10.76 18.27
N GLY A 346 -8.70 11.67 17.82
CA GLY A 346 -9.10 12.81 16.99
C GLY A 346 -8.10 13.07 15.88
N PHE A 347 -8.60 13.57 14.74
CA PHE A 347 -7.72 14.03 13.67
C PHE A 347 -8.29 15.26 12.95
N TYR A 348 -7.37 16.04 12.40
CA TYR A 348 -7.63 17.07 11.42
C TYR A 348 -6.77 16.83 10.19
N LYS A 349 -7.37 16.89 9.01
CA LYS A 349 -6.68 16.78 7.73
C LYS A 349 -7.14 17.91 6.81
N HIS A 350 -6.20 18.58 6.17
CA HIS A 350 -6.47 19.61 5.19
C HIS A 350 -5.74 19.29 3.90
N ASN A 351 -6.46 19.21 2.81
CA ASN A 351 -5.94 18.90 1.49
C ASN A 351 -6.30 20.01 0.51
N ASP A 352 -5.28 20.70 -0.03
CA ASP A 352 -5.40 21.60 -1.18
C ASP A 352 -4.88 20.87 -2.42
N MET A 353 -5.67 20.82 -3.48
CA MET A 353 -5.33 20.14 -4.71
C MET A 353 -5.61 21.00 -5.92
N LEU A 354 -4.65 21.07 -6.84
CA LEU A 354 -4.78 21.64 -8.17
C LEU A 354 -4.75 20.49 -9.18
N ALA A 355 -5.78 20.39 -10.02
CA ALA A 355 -5.93 19.29 -10.98
C ALA A 355 -6.30 19.80 -12.39
N PRO A 356 -5.43 20.60 -13.05
CA PRO A 356 -5.68 21.05 -14.41
C PRO A 356 -5.48 19.94 -15.44
N VAL A 357 -6.32 19.95 -16.46
CA VAL A 357 -6.12 19.24 -17.74
C VAL A 357 -5.76 20.27 -18.81
N THR A 358 -4.68 20.03 -19.53
CA THR A 358 -4.24 20.90 -20.64
C THR A 358 -4.41 20.16 -21.94
N PHE A 359 -5.26 20.65 -22.83
CA PHE A 359 -5.43 20.14 -24.18
C PHE A 359 -4.35 20.68 -25.09
N GLY A 360 -3.76 19.81 -25.92
CA GLY A 360 -2.87 20.17 -27.02
C GLY A 360 -3.60 20.30 -28.35
N ASP A 361 -2.88 20.68 -29.39
CA ASP A 361 -3.40 20.92 -30.74
C ASP A 361 -4.15 19.71 -31.32
N THR A 362 -3.56 18.52 -31.24
CA THR A 362 -4.20 17.28 -31.70
C THR A 362 -5.48 16.97 -30.90
N GLY A 363 -5.44 17.19 -29.59
CA GLY A 363 -6.61 17.00 -28.72
C GLY A 363 -7.74 17.94 -29.04
N ILE A 364 -7.45 19.21 -29.30
CA ILE A 364 -8.42 20.24 -29.72
C ILE A 364 -9.04 19.83 -31.05
N THR A 365 -8.20 19.58 -32.07
CA THR A 365 -8.67 19.23 -33.41
C THR A 365 -9.51 17.97 -33.42
N THR A 366 -9.00 16.86 -32.86
CA THR A 366 -9.65 15.55 -32.98
C THR A 366 -10.85 15.39 -32.05
N LEU A 367 -10.75 15.84 -30.78
CA LEU A 367 -11.79 15.61 -29.77
C LEU A 367 -12.87 16.69 -29.75
N ILE A 368 -12.57 17.88 -30.22
CA ILE A 368 -13.47 19.03 -30.16
C ILE A 368 -13.91 19.47 -31.58
N GLU A 369 -12.99 19.92 -32.41
CA GLU A 369 -13.32 20.50 -33.72
C GLU A 369 -13.95 19.47 -34.67
N ASP A 370 -13.26 18.34 -34.92
CA ASP A 370 -13.73 17.29 -35.83
C ASP A 370 -15.09 16.73 -35.42
N HIS A 371 -15.27 16.51 -34.10
CA HIS A 371 -16.50 16.00 -33.55
C HIS A 371 -17.67 17.00 -33.73
N ARG A 372 -17.43 18.28 -33.51
CA ARG A 372 -18.40 19.36 -33.68
C ARG A 372 -18.69 19.59 -35.15
N ASN A 373 -17.67 19.64 -36.01
CA ASN A 373 -17.77 19.89 -37.44
C ASN A 373 -18.52 18.75 -38.14
N ALA A 374 -18.31 17.49 -37.71
CA ALA A 374 -19.07 16.35 -38.23
C ALA A 374 -20.56 16.44 -37.90
N SER A 375 -20.91 17.02 -36.72
CA SER A 375 -22.32 17.18 -36.28
C SER A 375 -23.02 18.39 -36.96
N ASN A 376 -22.28 19.40 -37.39
CA ASN A 376 -22.81 20.58 -38.10
C ASN A 376 -21.85 21.09 -39.16
N PRO A 377 -21.76 20.41 -40.33
CA PRO A 377 -20.82 20.75 -41.37
C PRO A 377 -21.05 22.13 -42.04
N ALA A 378 -22.26 22.68 -41.96
CA ALA A 378 -22.58 24.00 -42.51
C ALA A 378 -21.97 25.16 -41.72
N TYR A 379 -21.68 24.91 -40.44
CA TYR A 379 -21.09 25.91 -39.54
C TYR A 379 -19.91 25.29 -38.81
N PRO A 380 -18.80 24.99 -39.50
CA PRO A 380 -17.60 24.44 -38.89
C PRO A 380 -16.98 25.43 -37.92
N ILE A 381 -16.39 24.90 -36.88
CA ILE A 381 -15.65 25.70 -35.88
C ILE A 381 -14.15 25.51 -36.01
N ARG A 382 -13.41 26.49 -35.57
CA ARG A 382 -11.99 26.41 -35.32
C ARG A 382 -11.69 27.05 -33.95
N TRP A 383 -10.91 26.35 -33.15
CA TRP A 383 -10.47 26.87 -31.84
C TRP A 383 -9.50 28.02 -32.05
N ASP A 384 -9.60 29.06 -31.21
CA ASP A 384 -8.76 30.25 -31.37
C ASP A 384 -7.32 30.02 -30.89
N GLU A 385 -7.12 29.07 -29.99
CA GLU A 385 -5.84 28.70 -29.38
C GLU A 385 -5.45 27.27 -29.73
N ARG A 386 -4.14 26.98 -29.83
CA ARG A 386 -3.62 25.63 -30.07
C ARG A 386 -3.42 24.81 -28.80
N SER A 387 -3.63 25.41 -27.64
CA SER A 387 -3.61 24.78 -26.33
C SER A 387 -4.45 25.59 -25.37
N PHE A 388 -5.29 24.92 -24.60
CA PHE A 388 -6.05 25.57 -23.53
C PHE A 388 -6.13 24.68 -22.29
N ARG A 389 -6.46 25.30 -21.15
CA ARG A 389 -6.45 24.64 -19.84
C ARG A 389 -7.82 24.63 -19.21
N LEU A 390 -8.28 23.43 -18.81
CA LEU A 390 -9.39 23.25 -17.86
C LEU A 390 -8.78 23.20 -16.45
N GLY A 391 -8.97 24.25 -15.65
CA GLY A 391 -8.47 24.35 -14.29
C GLY A 391 -9.50 23.83 -13.29
N SER A 392 -9.04 23.07 -12.28
CA SER A 392 -9.87 22.67 -11.15
C SER A 392 -9.03 22.74 -9.87
N ASP A 393 -9.53 23.49 -8.90
CA ASP A 393 -8.91 23.73 -7.61
C ASP A 393 -9.83 23.20 -6.52
N PHE A 394 -9.29 22.47 -5.54
CA PHE A 394 -10.04 21.85 -4.47
C PHE A 394 -9.41 22.14 -3.13
N THR A 395 -10.24 22.41 -2.13
CA THR A 395 -9.84 22.48 -0.72
C THR A 395 -10.76 21.57 0.09
N ILE A 396 -10.17 20.60 0.80
CA ILE A 396 -10.92 19.57 1.53
C ILE A 396 -10.42 19.46 2.97
N PRO A 397 -10.94 20.30 3.90
CA PRO A 397 -10.76 20.10 5.32
C PRO A 397 -11.63 18.92 5.79
N THR A 398 -11.03 18.03 6.58
CA THR A 398 -11.69 16.86 7.17
C THR A 398 -11.35 16.78 8.66
N TYR A 399 -12.36 16.56 9.50
CA TYR A 399 -12.25 16.39 10.94
C TYR A 399 -12.83 15.02 11.33
N GLY A 400 -12.22 14.36 12.28
CA GLY A 400 -12.78 13.15 12.83
C GLY A 400 -12.50 13.02 14.31
N VAL A 401 -13.46 12.40 15.03
CA VAL A 401 -13.33 12.04 16.43
C VAL A 401 -13.89 10.64 16.65
N ALA A 402 -13.29 9.89 17.57
CA ALA A 402 -13.75 8.56 17.90
C ALA A 402 -13.51 8.22 19.38
N ALA A 403 -14.39 7.39 19.93
CA ALA A 403 -14.20 6.70 21.19
C ALA A 403 -14.20 5.18 20.93
N TYR A 404 -13.28 4.47 21.56
CA TYR A 404 -13.15 3.03 21.35
C TYR A 404 -12.72 2.29 22.60
N GLY A 405 -13.02 1.00 22.65
CA GLY A 405 -12.57 0.10 23.71
C GLY A 405 -12.66 -1.35 23.27
N GLN A 406 -11.82 -2.18 23.85
CA GLN A 406 -11.83 -3.63 23.74
C GLN A 406 -11.49 -4.22 25.10
N ALA A 407 -12.17 -5.29 25.44
CA ALA A 407 -11.89 -6.07 26.64
C ALA A 407 -11.76 -7.55 26.27
N ASP A 408 -10.80 -8.21 26.90
CA ASP A 408 -10.53 -9.63 26.76
C ASP A 408 -10.70 -10.27 28.16
N TYR A 409 -11.62 -11.22 28.28
CA TYR A 409 -11.90 -11.93 29.51
C TYR A 409 -11.52 -13.39 29.40
N GLN A 410 -10.55 -13.82 30.19
CA GLN A 410 -10.08 -15.20 30.25
C GLN A 410 -10.88 -16.01 31.26
N LEU A 411 -11.46 -17.11 30.79
CA LEU A 411 -12.18 -18.09 31.61
C LEU A 411 -11.66 -19.51 31.31
N GLY A 412 -10.75 -19.99 32.13
CA GLY A 412 -10.06 -21.26 31.90
C GLY A 412 -9.26 -21.20 30.59
N GLU A 413 -9.54 -22.11 29.68
CA GLU A 413 -8.91 -22.21 28.35
C GLU A 413 -9.51 -21.24 27.30
N PHE A 414 -10.59 -20.55 27.64
CA PHE A 414 -11.29 -19.64 26.74
C PHE A 414 -10.97 -18.18 27.04
N THR A 415 -10.77 -17.38 26.00
CA THR A 415 -10.69 -15.91 26.06
C THR A 415 -11.84 -15.35 25.23
N PHE A 416 -12.68 -14.54 25.85
CA PHE A 416 -13.79 -13.83 25.20
C PHE A 416 -13.37 -12.39 24.95
N THR A 417 -13.35 -11.98 23.68
CA THR A 417 -13.02 -10.62 23.26
C THR A 417 -14.29 -9.87 22.85
N ALA A 418 -14.49 -8.68 23.40
CA ALA A 418 -15.54 -7.76 22.97
C ALA A 418 -14.96 -6.35 22.75
N GLY A 419 -15.18 -5.77 21.60
CA GLY A 419 -14.70 -4.45 21.24
C GLY A 419 -15.78 -3.62 20.56
N LEU A 420 -15.71 -2.30 20.78
CA LEU A 420 -16.61 -1.34 20.16
C LEU A 420 -15.89 -0.02 19.90
N ARG A 421 -16.17 0.59 18.74
CA ARG A 421 -15.75 1.94 18.38
C ARG A 421 -16.91 2.71 17.78
N LEU A 422 -17.04 3.96 18.17
CA LEU A 422 -17.91 4.94 17.52
C LEU A 422 -17.00 5.98 16.85
N ASP A 423 -17.13 6.11 15.54
CA ASP A 423 -16.31 6.98 14.71
C ASP A 423 -17.22 8.03 14.03
N TYR A 424 -16.89 9.30 14.17
CA TYR A 424 -17.57 10.42 13.52
C TYR A 424 -16.60 11.19 12.66
N GLU A 425 -16.96 11.47 11.42
CA GLU A 425 -16.16 12.23 10.46
C GLU A 425 -17.00 13.30 9.76
N LEU A 426 -16.43 14.50 9.62
CA LEU A 426 -16.96 15.63 8.88
C LEU A 426 -15.97 16.05 7.82
N SER A 427 -16.35 16.03 6.54
CA SER A 427 -15.52 16.46 5.42
C SER A 427 -16.26 17.49 4.57
N THR A 428 -15.56 18.53 4.15
CA THR A 428 -16.11 19.59 3.30
C THR A 428 -15.26 19.75 2.05
N LEU A 429 -15.87 19.63 0.88
CA LEU A 429 -15.25 20.00 -0.40
C LEU A 429 -15.61 21.44 -0.71
N ARG A 430 -14.62 22.24 -1.06
CA ARG A 430 -14.77 23.52 -1.78
C ARG A 430 -14.05 23.37 -3.10
N TYR A 431 -14.72 23.74 -4.19
CA TYR A 431 -14.13 23.64 -5.51
C TYR A 431 -14.29 24.93 -6.31
N HIS A 432 -13.32 25.17 -7.18
CA HIS A 432 -13.35 26.21 -8.19
C HIS A 432 -12.84 25.63 -9.51
N SER A 433 -13.72 25.55 -10.50
CA SER A 433 -13.41 25.04 -11.82
C SER A 433 -13.55 26.16 -12.84
N GLN A 434 -12.53 26.35 -13.68
CA GLN A 434 -12.45 27.49 -14.60
C GLN A 434 -11.83 27.12 -15.94
N CYS A 435 -12.36 27.72 -16.98
CA CYS A 435 -11.79 27.68 -18.33
C CYS A 435 -12.10 29.01 -19.04
N ASN A 436 -11.08 29.63 -19.61
CA ASN A 436 -11.23 30.83 -20.43
C ASN A 436 -10.51 30.56 -21.76
N THR A 437 -11.27 30.54 -22.86
CA THR A 437 -10.81 30.23 -24.22
C THR A 437 -11.87 30.71 -25.20
N GLY A 438 -11.77 30.37 -26.50
CA GLY A 438 -12.76 30.73 -27.50
C GLY A 438 -12.65 29.90 -28.77
N TYR A 439 -13.66 30.03 -29.60
CA TYR A 439 -13.65 29.45 -30.94
C TYR A 439 -14.38 30.34 -31.96
N THR A 440 -13.97 30.24 -33.22
CA THR A 440 -14.55 30.96 -34.34
C THR A 440 -15.40 30.01 -35.16
N ILE A 441 -16.64 30.42 -35.47
CA ILE A 441 -17.59 29.72 -36.33
C ILE A 441 -17.44 30.28 -37.75
N TYR A 442 -17.40 29.41 -38.74
CA TYR A 442 -17.35 29.76 -40.15
C TYR A 442 -18.65 29.36 -40.86
N HIS A 443 -19.01 30.12 -41.90
CA HIS A 443 -20.07 29.78 -42.83
C HIS A 443 -19.61 30.16 -44.25
N ASP A 444 -19.68 29.23 -45.16
CA ASP A 444 -19.16 29.40 -46.56
C ASP A 444 -17.71 29.94 -46.63
N GLY A 445 -16.86 29.55 -45.64
CA GLY A 445 -15.47 29.97 -45.56
C GLY A 445 -15.21 31.34 -44.89
N GLU A 446 -16.27 32.10 -44.63
CA GLU A 446 -16.21 33.40 -43.94
C GLU A 446 -16.45 33.27 -42.46
N VAL A 447 -15.88 34.22 -41.68
CA VAL A 447 -16.13 34.27 -40.21
C VAL A 447 -17.59 34.64 -39.96
N PHE A 448 -18.36 33.71 -39.44
CA PHE A 448 -19.74 33.90 -39.05
C PHE A 448 -19.87 34.53 -37.65
N ALA A 449 -19.14 33.96 -36.66
CA ALA A 449 -19.15 34.47 -35.28
C ALA A 449 -17.87 34.05 -34.53
N ARG A 450 -17.49 34.83 -33.51
CA ARG A 450 -16.49 34.48 -32.51
C ARG A 450 -17.19 34.25 -31.18
N VAL A 451 -16.98 33.09 -30.57
CA VAL A 451 -17.65 32.67 -29.36
C VAL A 451 -16.65 32.54 -28.21
N PRO A 452 -16.66 33.45 -27.26
CA PRO A 452 -15.86 33.30 -26.05
C PRO A 452 -16.45 32.19 -25.19
N VAL A 453 -15.57 31.38 -24.57
CA VAL A 453 -15.89 30.34 -23.62
C VAL A 453 -15.33 30.73 -22.27
N ASP A 454 -16.17 31.22 -21.38
CA ASP A 454 -15.81 31.55 -20.01
C ASP A 454 -16.62 30.65 -19.05
N ILE A 455 -15.94 29.68 -18.46
CA ILE A 455 -16.48 28.79 -17.43
C ILE A 455 -15.86 29.17 -16.10
N ASN A 456 -16.71 29.58 -15.15
CA ASN A 456 -16.28 29.89 -13.79
C ASN A 456 -17.31 29.29 -12.82
N GLN A 457 -17.01 28.10 -12.29
CA GLN A 457 -17.90 27.35 -11.42
C GLN A 457 -17.28 27.18 -10.05
N ARG A 458 -18.03 27.57 -9.02
CA ARG A 458 -17.63 27.39 -7.61
C ARG A 458 -18.74 26.67 -6.88
N GLY A 459 -18.34 25.84 -5.92
CA GLY A 459 -19.31 25.16 -5.06
C GLY A 459 -18.70 24.70 -3.75
N ARG A 460 -19.59 24.27 -2.88
CA ARG A 460 -19.24 23.72 -1.57
C ARG A 460 -20.20 22.58 -1.24
N GLU A 461 -19.63 21.45 -0.84
CA GLU A 461 -20.38 20.28 -0.39
C GLU A 461 -19.83 19.81 0.95
N THR A 462 -20.70 19.43 1.88
CA THR A 462 -20.32 18.92 3.21
C THR A 462 -20.97 17.58 3.44
N ARG A 463 -20.18 16.61 3.87
CA ARG A 463 -20.60 15.25 4.22
C ARG A 463 -20.16 14.92 5.64
N HIS A 464 -21.03 14.20 6.36
CA HIS A 464 -20.72 13.65 7.68
C HIS A 464 -21.06 12.19 7.72
N PHE A 465 -20.27 11.43 8.47
CA PHE A 465 -20.40 9.98 8.59
C PHE A 465 -20.32 9.60 10.05
N LEU A 466 -21.18 8.68 10.47
CA LEU A 466 -21.16 8.09 11.80
C LEU A 466 -21.16 6.57 11.65
N GLU A 467 -20.14 5.92 12.20
CA GLU A 467 -19.93 4.47 12.08
C GLU A 467 -19.74 3.81 13.44
N LEU A 468 -20.50 2.76 13.67
CA LEU A 468 -20.33 1.87 14.81
C LEU A 468 -19.59 0.60 14.37
N LEU A 469 -18.49 0.26 15.04
CA LEU A 469 -17.53 -0.76 14.62
C LEU A 469 -17.33 -1.81 15.73
N PRO A 470 -18.22 -2.80 15.81
CA PRO A 470 -18.10 -3.90 16.77
C PRO A 470 -17.06 -4.93 16.37
N LYS A 471 -16.49 -5.61 17.37
CA LYS A 471 -15.70 -6.83 17.28
C LYS A 471 -16.11 -7.78 18.39
N ILE A 472 -16.31 -9.06 18.04
CA ILE A 472 -16.48 -10.15 19.00
C ILE A 472 -15.56 -11.28 18.55
N ALA A 473 -14.86 -11.91 19.51
CA ALA A 473 -14.07 -13.10 19.22
C ALA A 473 -14.08 -14.04 20.44
N VAL A 474 -13.86 -15.30 20.17
CA VAL A 474 -13.61 -16.34 21.17
C VAL A 474 -12.34 -17.08 20.75
N THR A 475 -11.38 -17.13 21.66
CA THR A 475 -10.17 -17.93 21.53
C THR A 475 -10.22 -19.09 22.50
N TRP A 476 -9.93 -20.29 22.03
CA TRP A 476 -9.77 -21.50 22.80
C TRP A 476 -8.32 -21.96 22.77
N ARG A 477 -7.71 -22.05 23.94
CA ARG A 477 -6.31 -22.43 24.12
C ARG A 477 -6.22 -23.67 25.04
N PRO A 478 -6.44 -24.89 24.45
CA PRO A 478 -6.40 -26.14 25.22
C PRO A 478 -5.00 -26.53 25.68
N ALA A 479 -3.97 -26.01 25.02
CA ALA A 479 -2.58 -26.27 25.32
C ALA A 479 -1.74 -25.00 25.01
N THR A 480 -0.50 -24.95 25.52
CA THR A 480 0.42 -23.81 25.31
C THR A 480 0.86 -23.67 23.86
N ASP A 481 0.77 -24.73 23.09
CA ASP A 481 1.20 -24.87 21.69
C ASP A 481 0.03 -24.89 20.69
N LEU A 482 -1.20 -24.74 21.15
CA LEU A 482 -2.39 -24.70 20.31
C LEU A 482 -3.36 -23.60 20.75
N SER A 483 -3.66 -22.69 19.82
CA SER A 483 -4.69 -21.67 19.96
C SER A 483 -5.63 -21.71 18.75
N CYS A 484 -6.92 -21.82 19.00
CA CYS A 484 -7.96 -21.78 17.97
C CYS A 484 -8.86 -20.56 18.23
N TYR A 485 -9.31 -19.88 17.19
CA TYR A 485 -10.19 -18.72 17.37
C TYR A 485 -11.31 -18.65 16.34
N VAL A 486 -12.38 -17.99 16.73
CA VAL A 486 -13.43 -17.50 15.82
C VAL A 486 -13.67 -16.02 16.12
N SER A 487 -13.87 -15.22 15.06
CA SER A 487 -14.09 -13.79 15.22
C SER A 487 -15.14 -13.25 14.24
N TRP A 488 -15.82 -12.20 14.68
CA TRP A 488 -16.78 -11.43 13.90
C TRP A 488 -16.46 -9.94 14.07
N THR A 489 -16.12 -9.26 12.96
CA THR A 489 -15.59 -7.90 13.00
C THR A 489 -16.17 -7.06 11.86
N LYS A 490 -16.55 -5.83 12.17
CA LYS A 490 -16.95 -4.84 11.16
C LYS A 490 -15.77 -3.95 10.81
N GLY A 491 -15.52 -3.77 9.52
CA GLY A 491 -14.58 -2.80 8.99
C GLY A 491 -15.26 -1.71 8.18
N TYR A 492 -14.59 -0.57 8.02
CA TYR A 492 -15.04 0.46 7.11
C TYR A 492 -13.90 1.23 6.44
N LYS A 493 -14.21 1.76 5.26
CA LYS A 493 -13.42 2.71 4.52
C LYS A 493 -14.21 4.01 4.40
N ALA A 494 -13.57 5.14 4.69
CA ALA A 494 -14.22 6.43 4.73
C ALA A 494 -14.88 6.81 3.39
N GLY A 495 -15.92 7.62 3.44
CA GLY A 495 -16.49 8.30 2.29
C GLY A 495 -15.58 9.43 1.80
N GLY A 496 -15.96 10.08 0.71
CA GLY A 496 -15.16 11.14 0.12
C GLY A 496 -15.86 11.89 -1.00
N PHE A 497 -15.05 12.54 -1.84
CA PHE A 497 -15.51 13.35 -2.96
C PHE A 497 -14.83 12.95 -4.27
N ASN A 498 -15.57 12.97 -5.36
CA ASN A 498 -15.13 12.66 -6.72
C ASN A 498 -14.35 13.82 -7.35
N THR A 499 -13.19 14.16 -6.82
CA THR A 499 -12.38 15.29 -7.35
C THR A 499 -11.85 15.04 -8.75
N GLN A 500 -11.64 13.79 -9.14
CA GLN A 500 -11.12 13.42 -10.47
C GLN A 500 -12.15 13.62 -11.59
N MET A 501 -13.44 13.63 -11.27
CA MET A 501 -14.50 13.82 -12.27
C MET A 501 -14.67 15.28 -12.73
N PHE A 502 -14.09 16.26 -12.03
CA PHE A 502 -14.33 17.66 -12.37
C PHE A 502 -13.78 18.06 -13.74
N SER A 503 -12.71 17.43 -14.22
CA SER A 503 -12.24 17.59 -15.60
C SER A 503 -13.29 17.13 -16.61
N ASP A 504 -13.96 16.01 -16.33
CA ASP A 504 -15.03 15.48 -17.18
C ASP A 504 -16.27 16.35 -17.13
N VAL A 505 -16.62 16.89 -15.95
CA VAL A 505 -17.72 17.87 -15.79
C VAL A 505 -17.46 19.14 -16.57
N LEU A 506 -16.23 19.69 -16.51
CA LEU A 506 -15.86 20.85 -17.29
C LEU A 506 -15.89 20.59 -18.80
N GLN A 507 -15.40 19.42 -19.23
CA GLN A 507 -15.45 19.01 -20.62
C GLN A 507 -16.91 18.87 -21.10
N GLN A 508 -17.78 18.25 -20.33
CA GLN A 508 -19.22 18.16 -20.66
C GLN A 508 -19.87 19.53 -20.71
N ARG A 509 -19.52 20.44 -19.82
CA ARG A 509 -20.04 21.81 -19.82
C ARG A 509 -19.56 22.59 -21.05
N LEU A 510 -18.29 22.39 -21.44
CA LEU A 510 -17.76 22.91 -22.69
C LEU A 510 -18.54 22.38 -23.90
N MET A 511 -18.83 21.08 -23.95
CA MET A 511 -19.62 20.46 -25.00
C MET A 511 -21.07 21.00 -25.02
N ASN A 512 -21.67 21.26 -23.86
CA ASN A 512 -23.00 21.87 -23.78
C ASN A 512 -23.05 23.31 -24.30
N ILE A 513 -22.03 24.13 -24.03
CA ILE A 513 -21.92 25.50 -24.61
C ILE A 513 -21.88 25.42 -26.14
N MET A 514 -21.29 24.39 -26.71
CA MET A 514 -21.24 24.13 -28.15
C MET A 514 -22.52 23.46 -28.69
N GLY A 515 -23.53 23.22 -27.85
CA GLY A 515 -24.77 22.54 -28.25
C GLY A 515 -24.66 21.04 -28.41
N ILE A 516 -23.63 20.43 -27.80
CA ILE A 516 -23.35 18.98 -27.89
C ILE A 516 -23.30 18.42 -26.44
N GLY A 517 -24.22 17.58 -26.03
CA GLY A 517 -24.14 16.81 -24.80
C GLY A 517 -25.17 17.14 -23.74
N ASN A 518 -25.17 16.35 -22.64
CA ASN A 518 -26.08 16.47 -21.50
C ASN A 518 -25.36 17.08 -20.30
N ALA A 519 -26.05 17.93 -19.53
CA ALA A 519 -25.51 18.50 -18.30
C ALA A 519 -25.53 17.47 -17.16
N TYR A 520 -24.43 17.36 -16.42
CA TYR A 520 -24.39 16.62 -15.16
C TYR A 520 -24.93 17.47 -14.00
N ASP A 521 -25.71 16.84 -13.14
CA ASP A 521 -26.03 17.37 -11.82
C ASP A 521 -24.85 17.06 -10.87
N VAL A 522 -23.95 18.03 -10.70
CA VAL A 522 -22.71 17.88 -9.91
C VAL A 522 -23.04 17.47 -8.47
N ASP A 523 -24.10 18.02 -7.88
CA ASP A 523 -24.44 17.78 -6.48
C ASP A 523 -24.81 16.31 -6.21
N LYS A 524 -25.35 15.60 -7.22
CA LYS A 524 -25.70 14.18 -7.09
C LYS A 524 -24.51 13.24 -7.19
N ILE A 525 -23.43 13.64 -7.86
CA ILE A 525 -22.32 12.76 -8.20
C ILE A 525 -21.01 13.12 -7.51
N VAL A 526 -20.97 14.28 -6.82
CA VAL A 526 -19.73 14.80 -6.23
C VAL A 526 -19.25 13.99 -5.02
N GLY A 527 -20.16 13.39 -4.23
CA GLY A 527 -19.82 12.70 -2.99
C GLY A 527 -20.25 11.23 -2.96
N TYR A 528 -19.52 10.41 -2.24
CA TYR A 528 -19.85 9.00 -1.98
C TYR A 528 -19.75 8.67 -0.49
N LYS A 529 -20.51 7.63 -0.07
CA LYS A 529 -20.63 7.18 1.32
C LYS A 529 -19.50 6.22 1.71
N PRO A 530 -19.30 5.95 3.03
CA PRO A 530 -18.40 4.90 3.49
C PRO A 530 -18.76 3.52 2.93
N GLU A 531 -17.72 2.74 2.62
CA GLU A 531 -17.80 1.30 2.31
C GLU A 531 -17.63 0.50 3.60
N LYS A 532 -18.38 -0.59 3.77
CA LYS A 532 -18.46 -1.39 4.99
C LYS A 532 -18.21 -2.85 4.70
N SER A 533 -17.50 -3.54 5.58
CA SER A 533 -17.32 -4.99 5.51
C SER A 533 -17.72 -5.67 6.83
N TRP A 534 -18.28 -6.87 6.72
CA TRP A 534 -18.46 -7.81 7.81
C TRP A 534 -17.56 -9.01 7.55
N ASN A 535 -16.62 -9.25 8.44
CA ASN A 535 -15.68 -10.36 8.37
C ASN A 535 -16.03 -11.42 9.40
N TYR A 536 -16.15 -12.64 8.96
CA TYR A 536 -16.29 -13.87 9.75
C TYR A 536 -15.04 -14.68 9.53
N GLU A 537 -14.31 -14.98 10.60
CA GLU A 537 -13.01 -15.65 10.50
C GLU A 537 -12.91 -16.75 11.56
N ALA A 538 -12.30 -17.87 11.17
CA ALA A 538 -11.87 -18.92 12.05
C ALA A 538 -10.42 -19.27 11.75
N GLY A 539 -9.60 -19.46 12.77
CA GLY A 539 -8.19 -19.79 12.58
C GLY A 539 -7.58 -20.57 13.73
N ALA A 540 -6.36 -21.00 13.52
CA ALA A 540 -5.56 -21.73 14.50
C ALA A 540 -4.08 -21.36 14.36
N HIS A 541 -3.42 -21.23 15.50
CA HIS A 541 -1.98 -21.11 15.66
C HIS A 541 -1.47 -22.38 16.35
N ILE A 542 -0.52 -23.07 15.72
CA ILE A 542 -0.09 -24.38 16.13
C ILE A 542 1.43 -24.42 16.17
N ASP A 543 2.02 -24.62 17.33
CA ASP A 543 3.44 -24.89 17.53
C ASP A 543 3.65 -26.39 17.73
N LEU A 544 4.46 -27.03 16.90
CA LEU A 544 4.75 -28.45 16.95
C LEU A 544 6.25 -28.70 17.15
N LEU A 545 6.61 -29.93 17.59
CA LEU A 545 8.00 -30.35 17.69
C LEU A 545 8.87 -29.41 18.55
N ASP A 546 8.40 -29.06 19.74
CA ASP A 546 9.05 -28.13 20.64
C ASP A 546 9.33 -26.76 19.97
N ARG A 547 8.33 -26.24 19.27
CA ARG A 547 8.38 -24.97 18.50
C ARG A 547 9.34 -25.00 17.29
N ARG A 548 9.79 -26.16 16.83
CA ARG A 548 10.55 -26.29 15.58
C ARG A 548 9.70 -26.20 14.32
N LEU A 549 8.40 -26.34 14.48
CA LEU A 549 7.43 -26.19 13.39
C LEU A 549 6.26 -25.35 13.86
N ARG A 550 6.09 -24.17 13.25
CA ARG A 550 4.96 -23.27 13.47
C ARG A 550 4.04 -23.31 12.27
N THR A 551 2.76 -23.38 12.52
CA THR A 551 1.73 -23.40 11.47
C THR A 551 0.59 -22.47 11.86
N ASP A 552 0.24 -21.54 10.98
CA ASP A 552 -0.92 -20.66 11.12
C ASP A 552 -1.89 -20.95 9.98
N VAL A 553 -3.16 -21.17 10.34
CA VAL A 553 -4.26 -21.42 9.39
C VAL A 553 -5.37 -20.43 9.66
N SER A 554 -5.94 -19.84 8.62
CA SER A 554 -7.17 -19.07 8.76
C SER A 554 -8.12 -19.29 7.58
N LEU A 555 -9.42 -19.29 7.88
CA LEU A 555 -10.52 -19.32 6.92
C LEU A 555 -11.36 -18.08 7.14
N PHE A 556 -11.77 -17.43 6.06
CA PHE A 556 -12.53 -16.19 6.15
C PHE A 556 -13.70 -16.14 5.18
N PHE A 557 -14.73 -15.41 5.57
CA PHE A 557 -15.82 -14.95 4.71
C PHE A 557 -16.06 -13.46 4.98
N ILE A 558 -16.08 -12.65 3.91
CA ILE A 558 -16.26 -11.20 3.97
C ILE A 558 -17.46 -10.80 3.11
N ASP A 559 -18.44 -10.10 3.72
CA ASP A 559 -19.55 -9.42 3.03
C ASP A 559 -19.27 -7.92 2.99
N CYS A 560 -18.80 -7.44 1.85
CA CYS A 560 -18.51 -6.02 1.61
C CYS A 560 -19.74 -5.35 0.98
N ARG A 561 -20.25 -4.31 1.63
CA ARG A 561 -21.45 -3.57 1.25
C ARG A 561 -21.11 -2.12 0.96
N ASP A 562 -21.97 -1.47 0.15
CA ASP A 562 -21.79 -0.09 -0.28
C ASP A 562 -20.38 0.13 -0.88
N GLN A 563 -19.89 -0.89 -1.62
CA GLN A 563 -18.54 -0.91 -2.15
C GLN A 563 -18.33 0.28 -3.09
N GLN A 564 -17.26 1.01 -2.85
CA GLN A 564 -16.84 2.16 -3.64
C GLN A 564 -16.20 1.68 -4.94
N LEU A 565 -16.97 1.72 -6.02
CA LEU A 565 -16.57 1.29 -7.36
C LEU A 565 -16.77 2.42 -8.36
N THR A 566 -15.99 2.41 -9.42
CA THR A 566 -16.14 3.38 -10.50
C THR A 566 -17.24 2.94 -11.46
N MET A 567 -18.13 3.85 -11.82
CA MET A 567 -19.18 3.63 -12.83
C MET A 567 -19.29 4.84 -13.76
N PHE A 568 -19.99 4.65 -14.86
CA PHE A 568 -20.38 5.75 -15.73
C PHE A 568 -21.67 6.39 -15.22
N PRO A 569 -21.76 7.73 -15.19
CA PRO A 569 -23.02 8.40 -14.91
C PRO A 569 -24.11 7.97 -15.89
N ASP A 570 -25.38 8.02 -15.46
CA ASP A 570 -26.53 7.57 -16.23
C ASP A 570 -26.54 8.17 -17.64
N GLY A 571 -26.63 7.30 -18.65
CA GLY A 571 -26.71 7.67 -20.06
C GLY A 571 -25.38 8.12 -20.70
N THR A 572 -24.24 7.95 -20.02
CA THR A 572 -22.92 8.35 -20.55
C THR A 572 -22.00 7.16 -20.80
N THR A 573 -21.04 7.34 -21.69
CA THR A 573 -19.95 6.39 -21.97
C THR A 573 -18.59 6.95 -21.57
N THR A 574 -18.56 8.16 -21.00
CA THR A 574 -17.36 8.89 -20.56
C THR A 574 -17.61 9.45 -19.15
N GLY A 575 -16.56 9.85 -18.45
CA GLY A 575 -16.68 10.45 -17.14
C GLY A 575 -16.95 9.44 -16.03
N ARG A 576 -15.95 8.66 -15.64
CA ARG A 576 -16.09 7.70 -14.52
C ARG A 576 -16.16 8.42 -13.18
N ILE A 577 -17.17 8.08 -12.40
CA ILE A 577 -17.34 8.54 -11.02
C ILE A 577 -17.22 7.39 -10.03
N MET A 578 -16.78 7.66 -8.82
CA MET A 578 -16.88 6.72 -7.70
C MET A 578 -18.27 6.79 -7.07
N THR A 579 -18.87 5.65 -6.82
CA THR A 579 -20.17 5.52 -6.20
C THR A 579 -20.27 4.26 -5.34
N ASN A 580 -21.26 4.18 -4.48
CA ASN A 580 -21.53 3.01 -3.63
C ASN A 580 -22.41 1.99 -4.37
N ALA A 581 -21.98 1.53 -5.53
CA ALA A 581 -22.79 0.69 -6.42
C ALA A 581 -22.68 -0.82 -6.16
N GLY A 582 -21.63 -1.26 -5.44
CA GLY A 582 -21.26 -2.66 -5.35
C GLY A 582 -21.59 -3.34 -4.03
N ARG A 583 -21.76 -4.67 -4.11
CA ARG A 583 -21.64 -5.60 -2.99
C ARG A 583 -20.77 -6.75 -3.45
N THR A 584 -19.76 -7.10 -2.64
CA THR A 584 -18.84 -8.18 -2.94
C THR A 584 -18.84 -9.21 -1.82
N HIS A 585 -18.85 -10.48 -2.19
CA HIS A 585 -18.53 -11.57 -1.28
C HIS A 585 -17.13 -12.08 -1.58
N SER A 586 -16.33 -12.21 -0.54
CA SER A 586 -15.01 -12.81 -0.61
C SER A 586 -14.87 -13.91 0.43
N PHE A 587 -14.40 -15.08 0.03
CA PHE A 587 -14.08 -16.16 0.95
C PHE A 587 -12.78 -16.82 0.52
N GLY A 588 -12.10 -17.45 1.48
CA GLY A 588 -10.83 -18.11 1.21
C GLY A 588 -10.17 -18.68 2.43
N GLY A 589 -8.94 -19.08 2.23
CA GLY A 589 -8.08 -19.64 3.27
C GLY A 589 -6.65 -19.16 3.15
N GLU A 590 -5.95 -19.21 4.26
CA GLU A 590 -4.54 -18.83 4.40
C GLU A 590 -3.82 -19.88 5.22
N LEU A 591 -2.62 -20.23 4.77
CA LEU A 591 -1.71 -21.15 5.44
C LEU A 591 -0.33 -20.49 5.50
N SER A 592 0.28 -20.49 6.68
CA SER A 592 1.69 -20.15 6.87
C SER A 592 2.35 -21.28 7.64
N VAL A 593 3.49 -21.74 7.16
CA VAL A 593 4.29 -22.78 7.80
C VAL A 593 5.72 -22.33 7.87
N GLU A 594 6.31 -22.38 9.05
CA GLU A 594 7.74 -22.12 9.28
C GLU A 594 8.33 -23.27 10.10
N GLY A 595 9.46 -23.79 9.68
CA GLY A 595 10.08 -24.89 10.36
C GLY A 595 11.59 -24.95 10.24
N ASN A 596 12.24 -25.47 11.29
CA ASN A 596 13.67 -25.75 11.35
C ASN A 596 13.91 -27.27 11.45
N PRO A 597 13.92 -27.99 10.29
CA PRO A 597 14.18 -29.43 10.29
C PRO A 597 15.55 -29.80 10.88
N THR A 598 16.50 -28.93 10.68
CA THR A 598 17.83 -29.00 11.31
C THR A 598 18.22 -27.63 11.88
N ARG A 599 19.29 -27.57 12.67
CA ARG A 599 19.77 -26.31 13.24
C ARG A 599 20.18 -25.28 12.17
N ASN A 600 20.57 -25.74 10.99
CA ASN A 600 21.11 -24.92 9.91
C ASN A 600 20.12 -24.68 8.78
N LEU A 601 18.94 -25.32 8.79
CA LEU A 601 17.96 -25.20 7.72
C LEU A 601 16.65 -24.59 8.24
N LEU A 602 16.27 -23.45 7.68
CA LEU A 602 14.97 -22.84 7.86
C LEU A 602 14.16 -23.03 6.57
N LEU A 603 12.94 -23.52 6.70
CA LEU A 603 11.95 -23.64 5.62
C LEU A 603 10.74 -22.78 5.96
N ARG A 604 10.29 -22.00 5.01
CA ARG A 604 9.06 -21.20 5.12
C ARG A 604 8.17 -21.41 3.92
N GLY A 605 6.87 -21.43 4.16
CA GLY A 605 5.88 -21.47 3.10
C GLY A 605 4.65 -20.68 3.51
N THR A 606 4.15 -19.84 2.62
CA THR A 606 2.83 -19.23 2.77
C THR A 606 1.99 -19.47 1.54
N TRP A 607 0.72 -19.72 1.74
CA TRP A 607 -0.25 -19.87 0.68
C TRP A 607 -1.56 -19.18 1.04
N GLY A 608 -2.09 -18.43 0.12
CA GLY A 608 -3.38 -17.78 0.21
C GLY A 608 -4.28 -18.13 -0.96
N TYR A 609 -5.53 -18.43 -0.69
CA TYR A 609 -6.58 -18.59 -1.69
C TYR A 609 -7.70 -17.59 -1.44
N THR A 610 -8.12 -16.89 -2.48
CA THR A 610 -9.20 -15.90 -2.40
C THR A 610 -10.18 -16.06 -3.56
N HIS A 611 -11.46 -16.19 -3.21
CA HIS A 611 -12.57 -16.17 -4.15
C HIS A 611 -13.44 -14.94 -3.90
N ALA A 612 -13.06 -13.81 -4.52
CA ALA A 612 -13.76 -12.54 -4.41
C ALA A 612 -14.60 -12.27 -5.67
N ARG A 613 -15.93 -12.09 -5.51
CA ARG A 613 -16.86 -11.87 -6.62
C ARG A 613 -17.88 -10.80 -6.28
N PHE A 614 -18.29 -10.06 -7.30
CA PHE A 614 -19.42 -9.16 -7.19
C PHE A 614 -20.71 -9.96 -6.94
N HIS A 615 -21.33 -9.74 -5.79
CA HIS A 615 -22.67 -10.22 -5.50
C HIS A 615 -23.72 -9.34 -6.20
N ARG A 616 -23.45 -8.03 -6.26
CA ARG A 616 -24.24 -7.03 -7.01
C ARG A 616 -23.30 -5.94 -7.48
N PHE A 617 -23.23 -5.72 -8.78
CA PHE A 617 -22.57 -4.56 -9.37
C PHE A 617 -23.07 -4.34 -10.80
N ASN A 618 -23.65 -3.15 -11.03
CA ASN A 618 -23.97 -2.64 -12.36
C ASN A 618 -23.30 -1.28 -12.50
N ASN A 619 -22.49 -1.10 -13.54
CA ASN A 619 -21.74 0.14 -13.76
C ASN A 619 -22.50 1.18 -14.63
N GLY A 620 -23.79 0.99 -14.85
CA GLY A 620 -24.64 1.81 -15.73
C GLY A 620 -24.67 1.33 -17.18
N GLN A 621 -23.74 0.46 -17.60
CA GLN A 621 -23.65 -0.10 -18.96
C GLN A 621 -23.84 -1.63 -18.97
N ALA A 622 -23.38 -2.32 -17.93
CA ALA A 622 -23.43 -3.79 -17.83
C ALA A 622 -23.57 -4.27 -16.38
N ASP A 623 -24.19 -5.43 -16.21
CA ASP A 623 -24.25 -6.15 -14.92
C ASP A 623 -23.06 -7.12 -14.81
N PHE A 624 -22.26 -6.94 -13.77
CA PHE A 624 -21.06 -7.75 -13.49
C PHE A 624 -21.27 -8.75 -12.35
N ARG A 625 -22.51 -9.06 -11.98
CA ARG A 625 -22.83 -10.08 -10.98
C ARG A 625 -22.10 -11.39 -11.28
N GLY A 626 -21.48 -11.99 -10.27
CA GLY A 626 -20.71 -13.23 -10.38
C GLY A 626 -19.33 -13.10 -11.00
N LYS A 627 -18.95 -11.92 -11.52
CA LYS A 627 -17.60 -11.66 -12.01
C LYS A 627 -16.63 -11.48 -10.86
N ALA A 628 -15.37 -11.89 -11.06
CA ALA A 628 -14.31 -11.69 -10.09
C ALA A 628 -13.94 -10.21 -9.95
N VAL A 629 -13.56 -9.81 -8.75
CA VAL A 629 -13.07 -8.46 -8.46
C VAL A 629 -11.74 -8.23 -9.19
N PRO A 630 -11.59 -7.16 -9.98
CA PRO A 630 -10.35 -6.85 -10.68
C PRO A 630 -9.19 -6.54 -9.72
N TYR A 631 -7.96 -6.74 -10.21
CA TYR A 631 -6.67 -6.48 -9.54
C TYR A 631 -6.41 -7.33 -8.28
N ALA A 632 -7.29 -8.24 -7.92
CA ALA A 632 -7.11 -9.15 -6.80
C ALA A 632 -6.65 -10.53 -7.30
N PRO A 633 -5.46 -11.03 -6.92
CA PRO A 633 -5.02 -12.36 -7.29
C PRO A 633 -5.88 -13.43 -6.61
N SER A 634 -6.18 -14.51 -7.34
CA SER A 634 -6.94 -15.64 -6.81
C SER A 634 -6.11 -16.50 -5.84
N ASN A 635 -4.79 -16.47 -5.97
CA ASN A 635 -3.86 -17.21 -5.12
C ASN A 635 -2.58 -16.39 -4.94
N THR A 636 -1.95 -16.56 -3.77
CA THR A 636 -0.59 -16.12 -3.48
C THR A 636 0.19 -17.29 -2.93
N LEU A 637 1.46 -17.43 -3.30
CA LEU A 637 2.35 -18.48 -2.85
C LEU A 637 3.73 -17.90 -2.57
N PHE A 638 4.32 -18.27 -1.45
CA PHE A 638 5.71 -18.02 -1.14
C PHE A 638 6.33 -19.28 -0.56
N LEU A 639 7.53 -19.63 -1.04
CA LEU A 639 8.33 -20.72 -0.48
C LEU A 639 9.75 -20.23 -0.37
N GLN A 640 10.40 -20.54 0.77
CA GLN A 640 11.77 -20.14 1.06
C GLN A 640 12.52 -21.27 1.75
N ALA A 641 13.79 -21.44 1.40
CA ALA A 641 14.73 -22.26 2.11
C ALA A 641 16.01 -21.45 2.39
N VAL A 642 16.38 -21.35 3.66
CA VAL A 642 17.62 -20.68 4.10
C VAL A 642 18.51 -21.73 4.74
N TYR A 643 19.73 -21.86 4.23
CA TYR A 643 20.73 -22.79 4.76
C TYR A 643 21.93 -22.00 5.27
N ALA A 644 22.18 -22.08 6.59
CA ALA A 644 23.31 -21.43 7.24
C ALA A 644 24.50 -22.37 7.33
N ILE A 645 25.66 -21.92 6.92
CA ILE A 645 26.93 -22.65 6.92
C ILE A 645 27.91 -21.92 7.82
N ASP A 646 28.27 -22.53 8.94
CA ASP A 646 29.33 -22.03 9.79
C ASP A 646 30.68 -22.38 9.16
N LEU A 647 31.50 -21.37 8.87
CA LEU A 647 32.83 -21.52 8.32
C LEU A 647 33.84 -21.44 9.45
N ARG A 648 35.14 -21.51 9.12
CA ARG A 648 36.20 -21.40 10.14
C ARG A 648 36.30 -19.97 10.68
N GLY A 649 36.50 -19.85 12.00
CA GLY A 649 36.62 -18.56 12.70
C GLY A 649 35.25 -17.85 12.75
N ASP A 650 35.26 -16.54 12.58
CA ASP A 650 34.04 -15.69 12.68
C ASP A 650 33.30 -15.56 11.32
N TRP A 651 33.52 -16.50 10.39
CA TRP A 651 32.86 -16.49 9.08
C TRP A 651 31.62 -17.36 9.08
N SER A 652 30.52 -16.85 8.50
CA SER A 652 29.32 -17.62 8.19
C SER A 652 28.83 -17.30 6.77
N LEU A 653 28.14 -18.26 6.17
CA LEU A 653 27.52 -18.12 4.84
C LEU A 653 26.07 -18.54 4.92
N ASP A 654 25.15 -17.62 4.67
CA ASP A 654 23.72 -17.90 4.54
C ASP A 654 23.37 -18.01 3.04
N LEU A 655 22.80 -19.12 2.64
CA LEU A 655 22.25 -19.35 1.29
C LEU A 655 20.73 -19.31 1.36
N ASP A 656 20.12 -18.40 0.63
CA ASP A 656 18.68 -18.25 0.51
C ASP A 656 18.23 -18.57 -0.91
N VAL A 657 17.17 -19.36 -1.02
CA VAL A 657 16.44 -19.59 -2.28
C VAL A 657 14.96 -19.43 -1.98
N HIS A 658 14.28 -18.58 -2.71
CA HIS A 658 12.86 -18.36 -2.54
C HIS A 658 12.12 -18.26 -3.86
N THR A 659 10.82 -18.54 -3.83
CA THR A 659 9.94 -18.39 -4.98
C THR A 659 8.63 -17.75 -4.55
N THR A 660 8.17 -16.81 -5.35
CA THR A 660 6.87 -16.15 -5.20
C THR A 660 5.95 -16.57 -6.33
N GLY A 661 4.69 -16.84 -6.01
CA GLY A 661 3.67 -17.20 -6.99
C GLY A 661 2.46 -16.27 -6.85
N THR A 662 2.06 -15.66 -7.96
CA THR A 662 0.86 -14.82 -8.01
C THR A 662 -0.18 -15.47 -8.90
N GLY A 663 -1.38 -15.70 -8.39
CA GLY A 663 -2.48 -16.37 -9.08
C GLY A 663 -3.09 -15.50 -10.17
N LYS A 664 -4.09 -16.04 -10.82
CA LYS A 664 -4.81 -15.34 -11.87
C LYS A 664 -5.36 -14.00 -11.37
N ILE A 665 -5.08 -12.91 -12.12
CA ILE A 665 -5.57 -11.57 -11.85
C ILE A 665 -6.42 -11.13 -13.05
N TYR A 666 -7.66 -10.73 -12.82
CA TYR A 666 -8.47 -10.08 -13.83
C TYR A 666 -8.23 -8.57 -13.82
N TRP A 667 -8.12 -7.96 -15.00
CA TRP A 667 -7.83 -6.54 -15.14
C TRP A 667 -9.07 -5.66 -15.31
N ASN A 668 -10.19 -6.25 -15.71
CA ASN A 668 -11.44 -5.55 -15.95
C ASN A 668 -12.63 -6.26 -15.29
N GLU A 669 -13.72 -5.52 -15.10
CA GLU A 669 -14.93 -5.99 -14.43
C GLU A 669 -15.64 -7.12 -15.21
N SER A 670 -15.51 -7.12 -16.55
CA SER A 670 -16.07 -8.17 -17.42
C SER A 670 -15.30 -9.49 -17.35
N ASN A 671 -14.09 -9.49 -16.78
CA ASN A 671 -13.17 -10.63 -16.67
C ASN A 671 -12.69 -11.18 -18.04
N THR A 672 -12.65 -10.34 -19.06
CA THR A 672 -12.17 -10.71 -20.39
C THR A 672 -10.66 -10.66 -20.52
N LEU A 673 -10.01 -9.79 -19.71
CA LEU A 673 -8.58 -9.60 -19.70
C LEU A 673 -8.00 -10.08 -18.36
N HIS A 674 -6.91 -10.83 -18.41
CA HIS A 674 -6.31 -11.36 -17.20
C HIS A 674 -4.81 -11.67 -17.38
N GLN A 675 -4.07 -11.57 -16.29
CA GLN A 675 -2.76 -12.16 -16.09
C GLN A 675 -2.96 -13.61 -15.60
N PRO A 676 -2.43 -14.64 -16.28
CA PRO A 676 -2.44 -16.01 -15.75
C PRO A 676 -1.50 -16.14 -14.53
N PHE A 677 -1.58 -17.27 -13.83
CA PHE A 677 -0.66 -17.58 -12.74
C PHE A 677 0.79 -17.51 -13.23
N TYR A 678 1.66 -16.88 -12.46
CA TYR A 678 3.10 -16.82 -12.72
C TYR A 678 3.91 -17.03 -11.43
N MET A 679 5.15 -17.48 -11.60
CA MET A 679 6.11 -17.63 -10.51
C MET A 679 7.41 -16.91 -10.84
N GLN A 680 8.07 -16.40 -9.79
CA GLN A 680 9.39 -15.80 -9.86
C GLN A 680 10.31 -16.53 -8.89
N LEU A 681 11.55 -16.77 -9.29
CA LEU A 681 12.60 -17.35 -8.47
C LEU A 681 13.57 -16.24 -8.06
N GLY A 682 13.85 -16.16 -6.76
CA GLY A 682 14.91 -15.34 -6.20
C GLY A 682 15.92 -16.20 -5.45
N ALA A 683 17.14 -15.69 -5.30
CA ALA A 683 18.16 -16.31 -4.49
C ALA A 683 19.13 -15.26 -3.95
N SER A 684 19.70 -15.53 -2.78
CA SER A 684 20.83 -14.71 -2.27
C SER A 684 21.86 -15.56 -1.54
N ALA A 685 23.10 -15.06 -1.51
CA ALA A 685 24.20 -15.62 -0.73
C ALA A 685 24.81 -14.50 0.11
N THR A 686 24.76 -14.63 1.42
CA THR A 686 25.25 -13.63 2.37
C THR A 686 26.46 -14.19 3.12
N LEU A 687 27.64 -13.65 2.83
CA LEU A 687 28.87 -13.95 3.56
C LEU A 687 29.03 -12.92 4.69
N SER A 688 29.12 -13.41 5.92
CA SER A 688 29.28 -12.57 7.11
C SER A 688 30.63 -12.83 7.76
N TYR A 689 31.30 -11.74 8.18
CA TYR A 689 32.51 -11.77 8.99
C TYR A 689 32.41 -10.71 10.07
N LYS A 690 32.21 -11.13 11.32
CA LYS A 690 31.93 -10.21 12.44
C LYS A 690 30.77 -9.25 12.06
N ASP A 691 31.06 -7.95 12.10
CA ASP A 691 30.12 -6.88 11.82
C ASP A 691 29.89 -6.59 10.32
N LEU A 692 30.66 -7.23 9.44
CA LEU A 692 30.60 -7.00 7.99
C LEU A 692 29.83 -8.13 7.29
N GLN A 693 28.92 -7.75 6.40
CA GLN A 693 28.16 -8.67 5.54
C GLN A 693 28.28 -8.26 4.08
N LEU A 694 28.52 -9.24 3.22
CA LEU A 694 28.47 -9.11 1.76
C LEU A 694 27.39 -10.04 1.24
N GLN A 695 26.33 -9.48 0.64
CA GLN A 695 25.24 -10.23 0.04
C GLN A 695 25.26 -10.08 -1.49
N LEU A 696 25.24 -11.21 -2.18
CA LEU A 696 24.91 -11.28 -3.60
C LEU A 696 23.45 -11.71 -3.72
N TRP A 697 22.66 -11.01 -4.51
CA TRP A 697 21.25 -11.32 -4.65
C TRP A 697 20.79 -11.29 -6.11
N GLY A 698 19.76 -12.06 -6.40
CA GLY A 698 19.11 -12.09 -7.72
C GLY A 698 17.60 -12.33 -7.58
N GLU A 699 16.83 -11.60 -8.36
CA GLU A 699 15.37 -11.64 -8.42
C GLU A 699 14.89 -11.93 -9.83
N ASN A 700 13.77 -12.64 -9.95
CA ASN A 700 13.24 -13.09 -11.24
C ASN A 700 14.30 -13.82 -12.08
N LEU A 701 15.06 -14.73 -11.44
CA LEU A 701 16.13 -15.49 -12.08
C LEU A 701 15.66 -16.34 -13.26
N THR A 702 14.40 -16.72 -13.27
CA THR A 702 13.74 -17.46 -14.37
C THR A 702 13.37 -16.59 -15.55
N GLN A 703 13.57 -15.27 -15.47
CA GLN A 703 13.15 -14.29 -16.48
C GLN A 703 11.66 -14.42 -16.86
N THR A 704 10.82 -14.71 -15.85
CA THR A 704 9.39 -14.82 -16.05
C THR A 704 8.81 -13.51 -16.53
N HIS A 705 8.04 -13.56 -17.62
CA HIS A 705 7.34 -12.40 -18.17
C HIS A 705 5.91 -12.37 -17.62
N PHE A 706 5.53 -11.26 -17.01
CA PHE A 706 4.20 -11.05 -16.46
C PHE A 706 3.84 -9.56 -16.53
N ASP A 707 2.54 -9.28 -16.51
CA ASP A 707 2.02 -7.92 -16.47
C ASP A 707 1.54 -7.58 -15.06
N THR A 708 1.84 -6.36 -14.60
CA THR A 708 1.53 -5.90 -13.24
C THR A 708 0.33 -4.99 -13.19
N PHE A 709 -0.03 -4.40 -14.34
CA PHE A 709 -1.12 -3.46 -14.44
C PHE A 709 -1.65 -3.36 -15.88
N TYR A 710 -2.95 -3.10 -16.00
CA TYR A 710 -3.65 -2.83 -17.26
C TYR A 710 -4.65 -1.69 -17.06
N PHE A 711 -4.78 -0.84 -18.04
CA PHE A 711 -5.84 0.18 -18.11
C PHE A 711 -6.14 0.56 -19.55
N MET A 712 -7.26 1.26 -19.73
CA MET A 712 -7.64 1.87 -21.01
C MET A 712 -7.63 3.39 -20.88
N SER A 713 -7.09 4.06 -21.89
CA SER A 713 -7.21 5.51 -22.08
C SER A 713 -7.53 5.78 -23.55
N MET A 714 -8.54 6.64 -23.80
CA MET A 714 -8.98 7.03 -25.14
C MET A 714 -9.21 5.83 -26.09
N LYS A 715 -9.85 4.76 -25.60
CA LYS A 715 -10.07 3.48 -26.31
C LYS A 715 -8.80 2.70 -26.66
N ASN A 716 -7.61 3.16 -26.26
CA ASN A 716 -6.36 2.43 -26.39
C ASN A 716 -6.08 1.63 -25.11
N GLU A 717 -5.51 0.45 -25.28
CA GLU A 717 -5.17 -0.47 -24.19
C GLU A 717 -3.69 -0.37 -23.83
N PHE A 718 -3.39 -0.31 -22.55
CA PHE A 718 -2.04 -0.20 -22.02
C PHE A 718 -1.77 -1.24 -20.96
N LEU A 719 -0.55 -1.77 -20.98
CA LEU A 719 -0.03 -2.73 -20.01
C LEU A 719 1.27 -2.22 -19.42
N GLN A 720 1.48 -2.55 -18.15
CA GLN A 720 2.80 -2.45 -17.54
C GLN A 720 3.38 -3.84 -17.33
N ARG A 721 4.60 -4.05 -17.80
CA ARG A 721 5.36 -5.28 -17.53
C ARG A 721 6.00 -5.25 -16.15
N GLY A 722 6.07 -6.41 -15.52
CA GLY A 722 6.89 -6.68 -14.36
C GLY A 722 8.38 -6.49 -14.69
N LYS A 723 9.16 -6.21 -13.66
CA LYS A 723 10.61 -6.00 -13.81
C LYS A 723 11.28 -7.28 -14.30
N PRO A 724 12.25 -7.20 -15.24
CA PRO A 724 12.99 -8.36 -15.73
C PRO A 724 13.91 -8.92 -14.63
N LEU A 725 14.78 -9.89 -14.99
CA LEU A 725 15.83 -10.36 -14.10
C LEU A 725 16.63 -9.18 -13.53
N ARG A 726 16.79 -9.17 -12.22
CA ARG A 726 17.59 -8.19 -11.47
C ARG A 726 18.62 -8.92 -10.65
N CYS A 727 19.81 -8.36 -10.54
CA CYS A 727 20.83 -8.84 -9.62
C CYS A 727 21.64 -7.68 -9.06
N GLY A 728 22.26 -7.90 -7.94
CA GLY A 728 23.05 -6.87 -7.29
C GLY A 728 23.89 -7.39 -6.13
N VAL A 729 24.60 -6.46 -5.53
CA VAL A 729 25.48 -6.65 -4.39
C VAL A 729 25.07 -5.68 -3.30
N THR A 730 25.01 -6.17 -2.07
CA THR A 730 24.78 -5.34 -0.88
C THR A 730 25.89 -5.58 0.13
N ILE A 731 26.47 -4.51 0.63
CA ILE A 731 27.43 -4.53 1.72
C ILE A 731 26.77 -3.90 2.93
N ARG A 732 26.82 -4.56 4.09
CA ARG A 732 26.32 -4.04 5.38
C ARG A 732 27.45 -4.09 6.41
N TYR A 733 27.50 -3.04 7.20
CA TYR A 733 28.45 -2.94 8.32
C TYR A 733 27.67 -2.47 9.56
N ASN A 734 27.72 -3.27 10.65
CA ASN A 734 26.95 -3.06 11.86
C ASN A 734 27.88 -2.92 13.07
N PHE A 735 28.64 -1.85 13.14
CA PHE A 735 29.57 -1.60 14.24
C PHE A 735 28.86 -1.20 15.52
N GLN A 736 28.92 -2.04 16.55
CA GLN A 736 28.36 -1.78 17.87
C GLN A 736 29.42 -1.12 18.76
N PHE A 737 29.05 -0.04 19.44
CA PHE A 737 29.89 0.55 20.46
C PHE A 737 29.85 -0.33 21.72
N SER A 738 31.02 -0.57 22.28
CA SER A 738 31.20 -1.27 23.56
C SER A 738 30.69 -0.43 24.73
#